data_47e9bab53d8c062c005af80f6c9c0702
#
_entry.id   47e9bab53d8c062c005af80f6c9c0702
#
_cell.length_a   1.000
_cell.length_b   1.000
_cell.length_c   1.000
_cell.angle_alpha   90.00
_cell.angle_beta   90.00
_cell.angle_gamma   90.00
#
_symmetry.space_group_name_H-M   'P 1'
#
loop_
_entity.id
_entity.type
_entity.pdbx_description
1 polymer ?
#
loop_
_entity_poly.entity_id
_entity_poly.type
_entity_poly.pdbx_seq_one_letter_code
_entity_poly.pdbx_strand_id
1 'polypeptide(L)'
;MKKIFRLFAAFAATTFAFSCMEEANPETPVTGNGGSSYDGPMTTLTFLVDDITKTSYDKVNGHQWSEGDQIKIIWGTEDNAYTVAEVVNGAVSAQVGVADTYYAVYPENTVYSLAVPEGETEPQLSVVIPTTQDGSFKQANIMAAKTSLDDKVFAFKNLTHILKFSLSKDSAYKGFQIMSNSSNQYLTGVSAISFGDTLNVAEPVKATIGGSEYNKSAVVQVANLPAGGTYYLGIRPEADMSNGFGFKATADTKTTGWVHGALSKAKVNTARSGITSITNLDKAIRSEFFFKPNGTGDGSTWETAGGVDLLVEFLGANLAEGVTYNKNTNGWRLYGATLHLAEGTYTLPSAAIAFALAVNNVTKVYGGYPSNLSGTTTAGRDAAKYETILTKEGNNAAVKRMFYSNGSTLYKWTWDGITFTANEGTTISDRGGVFYFNNDTKGTINFSNCIFKNLESTHTNGGGAIDVCSTSSTDLKIIFTNCEFTGNKAAAGGAVVVEKSNSKIVLTFNTCNFNNNTSTGVGGAVAVNTGIVPTFNNCVFSQNTAKTGGGAISNEVGTIIVNGCSFTDNYSTNHGGAICTYGEKLSGNATITGQANAYIYNTLFDNNDVSDSNQGGSIKAHGNGNIVVVNSTFRNSDASTGILRLRSQVVGSTKGWVIGCTFSENNKTSIYNQDSDMWVYNTILNDTNSYYANNAGGNGTFGDIVFLKDNYYYSPGGNLTGVAKAYLSSLTDKTQLDASVVGAYDETKGVYSVTGVALTNGMSATELSALATDITAAMPLFDATKLTVDQKGNSREGKTIMGAYVGE
;
A
#
# COMPACT_ATOMS: atom_id res chain seq x y z
N MET A 1 -10.81 -45.17 12.25
CA MET A 1 -9.89 -45.54 13.37
C MET A 1 -8.76 -44.50 13.39
N LYS A 2 -8.79 -43.60 14.33
CA LYS A 2 -7.78 -43.34 15.40
C LYS A 2 -6.36 -43.10 14.83
N LYS A 3 -5.64 -42.05 15.04
CA LYS A 3 -5.33 -41.09 16.10
C LYS A 3 -4.10 -40.28 15.61
N ILE A 4 -4.10 -39.00 15.62
CA ILE A 4 -3.34 -38.06 16.50
C ILE A 4 -1.83 -38.33 16.57
N PHE A 5 -1.01 -37.34 16.14
CA PHE A 5 0.03 -36.79 17.04
C PHE A 5 0.40 -35.32 16.63
N ARG A 6 0.38 -34.49 17.62
CA ARG A 6 0.87 -33.11 17.64
C ARG A 6 2.40 -33.11 17.72
N LEU A 7 3.06 -32.18 17.06
CA LEU A 7 4.31 -31.69 17.58
C LEU A 7 4.38 -30.15 17.37
N PHE A 8 4.48 -29.45 18.48
CA PHE A 8 4.74 -28.04 18.59
C PHE A 8 6.18 -27.74 18.18
N ALA A 9 6.39 -26.74 17.32
CA ALA A 9 7.61 -25.98 17.27
C ALA A 9 7.23 -24.50 17.31
N ALA A 10 7.47 -23.89 18.46
CA ALA A 10 7.33 -22.46 18.67
C ALA A 10 8.45 -21.74 17.93
N PHE A 11 8.11 -20.89 16.96
CA PHE A 11 8.97 -19.80 16.55
C PHE A 11 8.25 -18.50 16.88
N ALA A 12 8.86 -17.72 17.77
CA ALA A 12 8.40 -16.41 18.17
C ALA A 12 8.52 -15.46 16.98
N ALA A 13 7.43 -15.27 16.27
CA ALA A 13 7.25 -14.12 15.41
C ALA A 13 6.74 -12.96 16.29
N THR A 14 7.58 -11.97 16.56
CA THR A 14 7.15 -10.71 17.14
C THR A 14 6.34 -9.96 16.10
N THR A 15 5.11 -10.35 15.94
CA THR A 15 4.07 -9.53 15.35
C THR A 15 3.76 -8.41 16.34
N PHE A 16 4.07 -7.17 15.98
CA PHE A 16 3.42 -6.03 16.59
C PHE A 16 1.95 -6.05 16.14
N ALA A 17 1.16 -6.86 16.80
CA ALA A 17 -0.26 -6.70 16.80
C ALA A 17 -0.54 -5.40 17.58
N PHE A 18 -1.13 -4.40 16.91
CA PHE A 18 -1.95 -3.42 17.60
C PHE A 18 -3.11 -4.21 18.20
N SER A 19 -2.98 -4.63 19.46
CA SER A 19 -4.12 -5.08 20.19
C SER A 19 -5.06 -3.86 20.30
N CYS A 20 -6.26 -3.97 19.79
CA CYS A 20 -7.38 -3.23 20.33
C CYS A 20 -7.37 -3.55 21.84
N MET A 21 -6.90 -2.62 22.65
CA MET A 21 -7.22 -2.67 24.05
C MET A 21 -8.73 -2.46 24.09
N GLU A 22 -9.48 -3.47 24.51
CA GLU A 22 -10.82 -3.26 25.03
C GLU A 22 -10.73 -2.10 26.01
N GLU A 23 -11.63 -1.15 25.85
CA GLU A 23 -11.82 -0.07 26.80
C GLU A 23 -11.91 -0.70 28.20
N ALA A 24 -10.90 -0.49 29.02
CA ALA A 24 -11.16 -0.56 30.45
C ALA A 24 -12.21 0.51 30.70
N ASN A 25 -13.44 0.08 30.87
CA ASN A 25 -14.54 0.88 31.33
C ASN A 25 -14.01 1.75 32.48
N PRO A 26 -14.14 3.10 32.46
CA PRO A 26 -13.76 3.87 33.61
C PRO A 26 -14.61 3.35 34.73
N GLU A 27 -13.99 2.63 35.65
CA GLU A 27 -14.66 2.18 36.85
C GLU A 27 -15.29 3.42 37.50
N THR A 28 -16.60 3.35 37.67
CA THR A 28 -17.35 4.27 38.51
C THR A 28 -16.57 4.55 39.77
N PRO A 29 -16.45 5.83 40.21
CA PRO A 29 -15.74 6.11 41.44
C PRO A 29 -16.34 5.26 42.55
N VAL A 30 -15.60 4.29 43.03
CA VAL A 30 -15.95 3.55 44.21
C VAL A 30 -15.84 4.53 45.37
N THR A 31 -16.95 5.18 45.69
CA THR A 31 -17.15 5.83 46.99
C THR A 31 -17.31 4.71 48.01
N GLY A 32 -16.24 4.25 48.53
CA GLY A 32 -16.27 3.25 49.60
C GLY A 32 -14.82 2.96 49.98
N ASN A 33 -14.50 3.16 51.21
CA ASN A 33 -13.27 2.74 51.89
C ASN A 33 -12.62 1.55 51.19
N GLY A 34 -11.64 1.82 50.36
CA GLY A 34 -10.79 0.77 49.76
C GLY A 34 -10.06 0.11 50.91
N GLY A 35 -10.64 -0.97 51.42
CA GLY A 35 -10.03 -1.72 52.49
C GLY A 35 -8.78 -2.40 52.01
N SER A 36 -7.64 -2.09 52.61
CA SER A 36 -6.49 -2.94 52.54
C SER A 36 -6.83 -4.34 53.05
N SER A 37 -6.29 -5.40 52.42
CA SER A 37 -6.33 -6.75 52.97
C SER A 37 -5.35 -6.94 54.13
N TYR A 38 -4.91 -5.84 54.73
CA TYR A 38 -3.96 -5.88 55.85
C TYR A 38 -4.62 -6.31 57.13
N ASP A 39 -4.25 -7.48 57.66
CA ASP A 39 -4.77 -8.07 58.88
C ASP A 39 -3.98 -7.70 60.15
N GLY A 40 -2.98 -6.83 60.03
CA GLY A 40 -2.13 -6.39 61.12
C GLY A 40 -2.76 -5.29 62.02
N PRO A 41 -2.11 -4.93 63.11
CA PRO A 41 -2.62 -3.87 64.01
C PRO A 41 -2.64 -2.52 63.31
N MET A 42 -3.74 -1.79 63.45
CA MET A 42 -4.00 -0.44 62.88
C MET A 42 -3.87 0.61 63.97
N THR A 43 -3.37 1.77 63.58
CA THR A 43 -3.28 2.96 64.45
C THR A 43 -3.63 4.20 63.67
N THR A 44 -4.14 5.24 64.36
CA THR A 44 -4.38 6.55 63.72
C THR A 44 -3.12 7.39 63.85
N LEU A 45 -2.54 7.78 62.76
CA LEU A 45 -1.41 8.70 62.71
C LEU A 45 -1.79 9.99 61.94
N THR A 46 -1.16 11.08 62.37
CA THR A 46 -1.22 12.36 61.66
C THR A 46 0.16 12.63 61.10
N PHE A 47 0.26 12.79 59.81
CA PHE A 47 1.46 13.15 59.07
C PHE A 47 1.38 14.61 58.66
N LEU A 48 2.46 15.32 58.76
CA LEU A 48 2.61 16.65 58.16
C LEU A 48 2.96 16.48 56.66
N VAL A 49 2.46 17.35 55.85
CA VAL A 49 2.78 17.40 54.42
C VAL A 49 3.56 18.68 54.17
N ASP A 50 4.78 18.52 53.68
CA ASP A 50 5.68 19.67 53.43
C ASP A 50 5.14 20.56 52.32
N ASP A 51 5.16 21.87 52.60
CA ASP A 51 4.71 22.93 51.67
C ASP A 51 5.54 23.11 50.42
N ILE A 52 6.67 22.39 50.26
CA ILE A 52 7.63 22.59 49.14
C ILE A 52 7.12 22.02 47.82
N THR A 53 6.16 21.06 47.84
CA THR A 53 5.60 20.47 46.60
C THR A 53 4.08 20.69 46.56
N LYS A 54 3.57 21.34 45.56
CA LYS A 54 2.20 21.86 45.50
C LYS A 54 1.45 21.33 44.27
N THR A 55 0.14 21.11 44.41
CA THR A 55 -0.71 20.45 43.38
C THR A 55 -1.30 21.42 42.38
N SER A 56 -1.27 22.75 42.69
CA SER A 56 -1.64 23.81 41.75
C SER A 56 -0.47 24.79 41.56
N TYR A 57 -0.31 25.32 40.36
CA TYR A 57 0.69 26.33 40.04
C TYR A 57 0.02 27.71 40.02
N ASP A 58 0.32 28.53 41.03
CA ASP A 58 0.03 29.95 41.01
C ASP A 58 1.32 30.74 40.71
N LYS A 59 1.24 31.70 39.78
CA LYS A 59 2.40 32.53 39.40
C LYS A 59 2.95 33.39 40.56
N VAL A 60 2.13 33.65 41.57
CA VAL A 60 2.49 34.50 42.72
C VAL A 60 2.93 33.67 43.92
N ASN A 61 2.26 32.56 44.22
CA ASN A 61 2.45 31.76 45.42
C ASN A 61 3.11 30.38 45.19
N GLY A 62 3.47 30.06 43.93
CA GLY A 62 4.05 28.75 43.58
C GLY A 62 3.05 27.61 43.63
N HIS A 63 3.51 26.38 43.84
CA HIS A 63 2.63 25.21 43.99
C HIS A 63 1.95 25.18 45.37
N GLN A 64 0.68 24.88 45.44
CA GLN A 64 -0.10 24.73 46.68
C GLN A 64 -0.97 23.49 46.67
N TRP A 65 -1.17 22.84 47.83
CA TRP A 65 -2.25 21.84 47.98
C TRP A 65 -3.60 22.49 47.79
N SER A 66 -4.45 21.84 47.03
CA SER A 66 -5.82 22.29 46.81
C SER A 66 -6.78 21.57 47.77
N GLU A 67 -7.86 22.23 48.14
CA GLU A 67 -8.96 21.59 48.93
C GLU A 67 -9.47 20.35 48.16
N GLY A 68 -9.56 19.23 48.89
CA GLY A 68 -9.95 17.94 48.32
C GLY A 68 -8.81 17.10 47.69
N ASP A 69 -7.57 17.60 47.70
CA ASP A 69 -6.42 16.76 47.33
C ASP A 69 -6.29 15.56 48.27
N GLN A 70 -6.18 14.37 47.68
CA GLN A 70 -6.00 13.12 48.41
C GLN A 70 -4.66 12.48 48.04
N ILE A 71 -4.07 11.85 49.03
CA ILE A 71 -2.86 11.02 48.92
C ILE A 71 -3.16 9.59 49.30
N LYS A 72 -2.40 8.68 48.74
CA LYS A 72 -2.41 7.28 49.16
C LYS A 72 -1.19 7.06 50.06
N ILE A 73 -1.44 6.63 51.31
CA ILE A 73 -0.40 6.27 52.27
C ILE A 73 -0.24 4.76 52.28
N ILE A 74 0.99 4.29 52.18
CA ILE A 74 1.37 2.90 51.99
C ILE A 74 2.32 2.48 53.08
N TRP A 75 2.14 1.27 53.65
CA TRP A 75 3.01 0.71 54.66
C TRP A 75 3.28 -0.78 54.41
N GLY A 76 4.26 -1.33 55.10
CA GLY A 76 4.64 -2.75 55.01
C GLY A 76 5.43 -3.04 53.71
N THR A 77 5.32 -4.29 53.27
CA THR A 77 6.05 -4.81 52.08
C THR A 77 5.13 -5.40 51.05
N GLU A 78 3.82 -5.20 51.20
CA GLU A 78 2.79 -5.76 50.31
C GLU A 78 2.02 -4.65 49.59
N ASP A 79 1.68 -4.85 48.30
CA ASP A 79 1.00 -3.87 47.46
C ASP A 79 -0.40 -3.47 47.96
N ASN A 80 -0.99 -4.20 48.90
CA ASN A 80 -2.35 -4.02 49.34
C ASN A 80 -2.50 -3.31 50.74
N ALA A 81 -1.36 -2.94 51.35
CA ALA A 81 -1.37 -2.25 52.60
C ALA A 81 -1.36 -0.72 52.44
N TYR A 82 -2.52 -0.14 52.20
CA TYR A 82 -2.63 1.32 52.01
C TYR A 82 -3.95 1.88 52.51
N THR A 83 -3.98 3.22 52.66
CA THR A 83 -5.18 4.02 52.90
C THR A 83 -5.16 5.30 52.03
N VAL A 84 -6.31 5.83 51.73
CA VAL A 84 -6.44 7.12 51.04
C VAL A 84 -6.98 8.15 52.01
N ALA A 85 -6.34 9.31 52.09
CA ALA A 85 -6.76 10.38 52.99
C ALA A 85 -6.57 11.76 52.36
N GLU A 86 -7.42 12.71 52.75
CA GLU A 86 -7.38 14.10 52.30
C GLU A 86 -6.32 14.91 53.02
N VAL A 87 -5.63 15.78 52.28
CA VAL A 87 -4.71 16.77 52.83
C VAL A 87 -5.48 18.00 53.33
N VAL A 88 -5.52 18.23 54.60
CA VAL A 88 -6.23 19.38 55.20
C VAL A 88 -5.24 20.25 55.98
N ASN A 89 -5.14 21.52 55.58
CA ASN A 89 -4.21 22.48 56.23
C ASN A 89 -2.75 21.98 56.38
N GLY A 90 -2.21 21.29 55.35
CA GLY A 90 -0.85 20.77 55.34
C GLY A 90 -0.65 19.54 56.23
N ALA A 91 -1.70 18.85 56.61
CA ALA A 91 -1.63 17.62 57.40
C ALA A 91 -2.60 16.58 56.83
N VAL A 92 -2.32 15.32 57.10
CA VAL A 92 -3.21 14.19 56.78
C VAL A 92 -3.32 13.29 58.01
N SER A 93 -4.56 13.01 58.44
CA SER A 93 -4.82 12.03 59.48
C SER A 93 -5.47 10.79 58.90
N ALA A 94 -4.90 9.62 59.16
CA ALA A 94 -5.35 8.39 58.55
C ALA A 94 -5.16 7.19 59.51
N GLN A 95 -6.01 6.16 59.33
CA GLN A 95 -5.75 4.85 59.94
C GLN A 95 -4.77 4.10 59.06
N VAL A 96 -3.65 3.71 59.61
CA VAL A 96 -2.54 2.99 58.96
C VAL A 96 -2.10 1.79 59.80
N GLY A 97 -1.55 0.80 59.16
CA GLY A 97 -0.86 -0.29 59.87
C GLY A 97 0.42 0.22 60.58
N VAL A 98 0.79 -0.41 61.66
CA VAL A 98 2.03 -0.07 62.39
C VAL A 98 3.23 -0.53 61.54
N ALA A 99 4.07 0.42 61.16
CA ALA A 99 5.29 0.18 60.37
C ALA A 99 6.38 1.20 60.75
N ASP A 100 7.63 0.87 60.55
CA ASP A 100 8.77 1.78 60.78
C ASP A 100 8.86 2.85 59.70
N THR A 101 8.42 2.49 58.50
CA THR A 101 8.48 3.36 57.30
C THR A 101 7.14 3.43 56.62
N TYR A 102 6.75 4.63 56.21
CA TYR A 102 5.58 4.94 55.39
C TYR A 102 5.98 5.60 54.12
N TYR A 103 5.25 5.23 53.05
CA TYR A 103 5.38 5.85 51.77
C TYR A 103 4.05 6.57 51.43
N ALA A 104 4.11 7.61 50.62
CA ALA A 104 2.93 8.25 50.11
C ALA A 104 3.07 8.55 48.61
N VAL A 105 1.97 8.45 47.87
CA VAL A 105 1.93 8.82 46.46
C VAL A 105 0.74 9.77 46.19
N TYR A 106 0.97 10.68 45.26
CA TYR A 106 -0.05 11.60 44.76
C TYR A 106 -0.03 11.59 43.20
N PRO A 107 -1.15 11.68 42.53
CA PRO A 107 -2.50 11.63 43.07
C PRO A 107 -2.86 10.24 43.66
N GLU A 108 -3.94 10.17 44.41
CA GLU A 108 -4.37 8.95 45.15
C GLU A 108 -4.63 7.74 44.25
N ASN A 109 -4.93 7.96 42.98
CA ASN A 109 -5.14 6.91 41.98
C ASN A 109 -3.83 6.45 41.29
N THR A 110 -2.68 6.98 41.71
CA THR A 110 -1.39 6.51 41.19
C THR A 110 -1.21 5.01 41.46
N VAL A 111 -0.93 4.27 40.39
CA VAL A 111 -0.60 2.84 40.48
C VAL A 111 0.84 2.70 40.96
N TYR A 112 1.04 1.84 41.95
CA TYR A 112 2.34 1.61 42.56
C TYR A 112 2.57 0.13 42.84
N SER A 113 3.79 -0.23 43.09
CA SER A 113 4.23 -1.48 43.73
C SER A 113 5.25 -1.18 44.82
N LEU A 114 5.13 -1.85 45.96
CA LEU A 114 6.10 -1.79 47.04
C LEU A 114 6.61 -3.21 47.28
N ALA A 115 7.83 -3.49 46.94
CA ALA A 115 8.42 -4.82 47.05
C ALA A 115 9.90 -4.74 47.49
N VAL A 116 10.37 -5.76 48.16
CA VAL A 116 11.80 -5.90 48.44
C VAL A 116 12.49 -6.53 47.25
N PRO A 117 13.40 -5.80 46.53
CA PRO A 117 14.13 -6.38 45.43
C PRO A 117 14.99 -7.55 45.85
N GLU A 118 15.23 -8.48 44.94
CA GLU A 118 16.09 -9.66 45.23
C GLU A 118 17.49 -9.22 45.65
N GLY A 119 17.90 -9.68 46.85
CA GLY A 119 19.19 -9.33 47.44
C GLY A 119 19.19 -8.03 48.28
N GLU A 120 18.10 -7.30 48.37
CA GLU A 120 17.95 -6.10 49.22
C GLU A 120 17.18 -6.43 50.49
N THR A 121 17.25 -5.54 51.48
CA THR A 121 16.53 -5.68 52.76
C THR A 121 15.41 -4.64 52.94
N GLU A 122 15.45 -3.59 52.15
CA GLU A 122 14.51 -2.47 52.24
C GLU A 122 13.52 -2.52 51.06
N PRO A 123 12.22 -2.20 51.30
CA PRO A 123 11.25 -2.10 50.24
C PRO A 123 11.56 -0.94 49.31
N GLN A 124 11.39 -1.19 47.98
CA GLN A 124 11.53 -0.19 46.95
C GLN A 124 10.12 0.14 46.40
N LEU A 125 9.79 1.42 46.43
CA LEU A 125 8.58 1.94 45.77
C LEU A 125 8.81 2.04 44.26
N SER A 126 7.91 1.48 43.49
CA SER A 126 7.79 1.69 42.04
C SER A 126 6.46 2.33 41.71
N VAL A 127 6.44 3.26 40.77
CA VAL A 127 5.23 3.94 40.32
C VAL A 127 5.03 3.82 38.80
N VAL A 128 3.78 3.84 38.39
CA VAL A 128 3.42 3.86 36.96
C VAL A 128 3.26 5.31 36.50
N ILE A 129 4.04 5.70 35.51
CA ILE A 129 3.77 6.92 34.73
C ILE A 129 2.91 6.47 33.54
N PRO A 130 1.61 6.84 33.47
CA PRO A 130 0.69 6.29 32.48
C PRO A 130 1.06 6.73 31.05
N THR A 131 0.94 5.82 30.09
CA THR A 131 1.10 6.14 28.66
C THR A 131 -0.05 7.00 28.13
N THR A 132 -1.28 6.69 28.56
CA THR A 132 -2.48 7.48 28.25
C THR A 132 -2.88 8.30 29.45
N GLN A 133 -3.02 9.59 29.27
CA GLN A 133 -3.33 10.56 30.32
C GLN A 133 -4.56 11.41 29.92
N ASP A 134 -5.22 12.01 30.90
CA ASP A 134 -6.44 12.84 30.71
C ASP A 134 -6.14 14.31 30.37
N GLY A 135 -4.89 14.71 30.42
CA GLY A 135 -4.44 16.08 30.18
C GLY A 135 -4.59 17.02 31.38
N SER A 136 -5.01 16.53 32.54
CA SER A 136 -5.09 17.31 33.77
C SER A 136 -3.71 17.51 34.41
N PHE A 137 -3.54 18.63 35.13
CA PHE A 137 -2.34 18.84 35.91
C PHE A 137 -2.19 17.80 37.02
N LYS A 138 -3.29 17.41 37.65
CA LYS A 138 -3.33 16.39 38.71
C LYS A 138 -2.70 15.07 38.25
N GLN A 139 -3.13 14.53 37.15
CA GLN A 139 -2.61 13.26 36.61
C GLN A 139 -1.16 13.36 36.12
N ALA A 140 -0.77 14.51 35.58
CA ALA A 140 0.59 14.75 35.08
C ALA A 140 1.62 14.92 36.22
N ASN A 141 1.18 15.40 37.37
CA ASN A 141 2.02 15.77 38.50
C ASN A 141 2.13 14.63 39.53
N ILE A 142 2.76 13.51 39.16
CA ILE A 142 2.97 12.39 40.05
C ILE A 142 4.06 12.74 41.07
N MET A 143 3.77 12.53 42.34
CA MET A 143 4.67 12.78 43.44
C MET A 143 4.74 11.57 44.37
N ALA A 144 5.89 11.44 45.09
CA ALA A 144 6.02 10.46 46.15
C ALA A 144 6.79 11.05 47.33
N ALA A 145 6.56 10.48 48.51
CA ALA A 145 7.26 10.76 49.75
C ALA A 145 7.56 9.47 50.50
N LYS A 146 8.59 9.50 51.35
CA LYS A 146 8.95 8.47 52.32
C LYS A 146 9.18 9.17 53.65
N THR A 147 8.64 8.58 54.73
CA THR A 147 8.87 9.06 56.10
C THR A 147 8.98 7.87 57.06
N SER A 148 9.50 8.12 58.26
CA SER A 148 9.54 7.15 59.33
C SER A 148 8.41 7.35 60.32
N LEU A 149 8.16 6.38 61.19
CA LEU A 149 7.22 6.47 62.30
C LEU A 149 7.58 7.61 63.27
N ASP A 150 8.87 7.92 63.41
CA ASP A 150 9.36 8.97 64.32
C ASP A 150 9.23 10.36 63.73
N ASP A 151 9.52 10.54 62.43
CA ASP A 151 9.50 11.84 61.71
C ASP A 151 8.08 12.29 61.36
N LYS A 152 7.28 11.43 60.78
CA LYS A 152 5.89 11.70 60.29
C LYS A 152 5.72 12.92 59.41
N VAL A 153 6.73 13.27 58.61
CA VAL A 153 6.68 14.36 57.66
C VAL A 153 6.80 13.82 56.22
N PHE A 154 5.78 13.94 55.43
CA PHE A 154 5.86 13.60 54.01
C PHE A 154 6.39 14.77 53.21
N ALA A 155 7.71 14.75 52.94
CA ALA A 155 8.39 15.66 52.04
C ALA A 155 8.20 15.16 50.59
N PHE A 156 7.11 15.52 49.96
CA PHE A 156 6.82 15.07 48.62
C PHE A 156 7.81 15.57 47.59
N LYS A 157 8.19 14.75 46.66
CA LYS A 157 9.05 15.05 45.52
C LYS A 157 8.31 14.68 44.22
N ASN A 158 8.36 15.59 43.24
CA ASN A 158 7.80 15.29 41.90
C ASN A 158 8.58 14.15 41.25
N LEU A 159 7.84 13.21 40.64
CA LEU A 159 8.41 12.07 39.93
C LEU A 159 8.37 12.27 38.41
N THR A 160 7.75 13.33 37.95
CA THR A 160 7.59 13.62 36.53
C THR A 160 8.21 14.95 36.13
N HIS A 161 8.58 15.06 34.86
CA HIS A 161 8.66 16.31 34.13
C HIS A 161 7.33 16.57 33.44
N ILE A 162 6.82 17.79 33.47
CA ILE A 162 5.50 18.13 32.95
C ILE A 162 5.64 18.86 31.60
N LEU A 163 5.02 18.31 30.56
CA LEU A 163 4.79 18.98 29.31
C LEU A 163 3.45 19.71 29.37
N LYS A 164 3.49 21.03 29.46
CA LYS A 164 2.33 21.91 29.42
C LYS A 164 2.10 22.39 27.99
N PHE A 165 0.93 22.19 27.43
CA PHE A 165 0.63 22.72 26.11
C PHE A 165 -0.76 23.36 26.05
N SER A 166 -0.91 24.32 25.14
CA SER A 166 -2.21 24.92 24.86
C SER A 166 -2.67 24.60 23.45
N LEU A 167 -3.97 24.56 23.25
CA LEU A 167 -4.62 24.49 21.95
C LEU A 167 -5.25 25.83 21.60
N SER A 168 -5.23 26.19 20.33
CA SER A 168 -5.93 27.37 19.84
C SER A 168 -7.45 27.19 19.95
N LYS A 169 -8.19 28.33 20.04
CA LYS A 169 -9.66 28.30 20.15
C LYS A 169 -10.37 27.64 18.97
N ASP A 170 -9.71 27.62 17.82
CA ASP A 170 -10.17 27.05 16.56
C ASP A 170 -9.50 25.70 16.26
N SER A 171 -8.87 25.05 17.25
CA SER A 171 -8.21 23.76 17.05
C SER A 171 -9.20 22.69 16.59
N ALA A 172 -8.87 22.03 15.48
CA ALA A 172 -9.58 20.86 15.00
C ALA A 172 -9.13 19.56 15.70
N TYR A 173 -8.02 19.60 16.43
CA TYR A 173 -7.42 18.42 17.04
C TYR A 173 -7.87 18.26 18.48
N LYS A 174 -8.14 17.02 18.87
CA LYS A 174 -8.63 16.62 20.20
C LYS A 174 -7.75 15.58 20.87
N GLY A 175 -6.78 15.03 20.19
CA GLY A 175 -5.85 14.05 20.73
C GLY A 175 -4.42 14.31 20.24
N PHE A 176 -3.45 14.00 21.11
CA PHE A 176 -2.03 14.17 20.84
C PHE A 176 -1.23 13.01 21.40
N GLN A 177 -0.21 12.59 20.65
CA GLN A 177 0.82 11.64 21.06
C GLN A 177 2.17 12.30 20.89
N ILE A 178 3.00 12.31 21.95
CA ILE A 178 4.31 12.97 21.98
C ILE A 178 5.39 11.91 22.25
N MET A 179 6.55 12.04 21.58
CA MET A 179 7.74 11.20 21.82
C MET A 179 9.03 12.00 21.65
N SER A 180 10.13 11.50 22.23
CA SER A 180 11.47 12.05 22.00
C SER A 180 11.94 11.79 20.57
N ASN A 181 12.70 12.73 19.99
CA ASN A 181 13.45 12.55 18.75
C ASN A 181 14.77 11.78 18.98
N SER A 182 15.19 11.57 20.22
CA SER A 182 16.34 10.72 20.55
C SER A 182 15.96 9.26 20.55
N SER A 183 16.86 8.39 20.10
CA SER A 183 16.60 6.94 20.04
C SER A 183 16.52 6.30 21.42
N ASN A 184 15.71 5.23 21.53
CA ASN A 184 15.63 4.38 22.72
C ASN A 184 15.24 5.09 24.02
N GLN A 185 14.48 6.18 23.94
CA GLN A 185 13.96 6.86 25.12
C GLN A 185 12.57 6.37 25.46
N TYR A 186 12.36 5.98 26.72
CA TYR A 186 11.04 5.63 27.25
C TYR A 186 10.54 6.77 28.14
N LEU A 187 9.35 7.28 27.80
CA LEU A 187 8.74 8.41 28.51
C LEU A 187 7.81 7.99 29.63
N THR A 188 7.27 6.78 29.56
CA THR A 188 6.23 6.26 30.45
C THR A 188 6.45 4.78 30.74
N GLY A 189 5.82 4.27 31.80
CA GLY A 189 5.94 2.89 32.27
C GLY A 189 6.17 2.80 33.78
N VAL A 190 6.60 1.65 34.27
CA VAL A 190 6.90 1.43 35.70
C VAL A 190 8.30 1.88 36.01
N SER A 191 8.46 2.84 36.93
CA SER A 191 9.77 3.36 37.37
C SER A 191 10.00 3.11 38.87
N ALA A 192 11.12 2.54 39.23
CA ALA A 192 11.55 2.41 40.60
C ALA A 192 12.03 3.75 41.15
N ILE A 193 11.70 4.06 42.40
CA ILE A 193 12.02 5.31 43.08
C ILE A 193 13.04 5.05 44.16
N SER A 194 14.15 5.76 44.06
CA SER A 194 15.18 5.73 45.11
C SER A 194 15.15 7.04 45.90
N PHE A 195 14.84 6.95 47.19
CA PHE A 195 14.80 8.07 48.14
C PHE A 195 16.19 8.20 48.79
N GLY A 196 16.99 9.15 48.37
CA GLY A 196 18.29 9.52 48.92
C GLY A 196 18.39 11.04 49.01
N ASP A 197 19.60 11.57 49.18
CA ASP A 197 19.90 13.02 49.18
C ASP A 197 19.33 13.67 47.89
N THR A 198 19.45 12.95 46.79
CA THR A 198 18.74 13.26 45.55
C THR A 198 17.80 12.12 45.20
N LEU A 199 16.51 12.45 45.01
CA LEU A 199 15.55 11.45 44.55
C LEU A 199 15.85 11.07 43.06
N ASN A 200 15.92 9.75 42.79
CA ASN A 200 16.10 9.22 41.43
C ASN A 200 14.84 8.48 40.98
N VAL A 201 14.44 8.68 39.72
CA VAL A 201 13.38 7.96 39.00
C VAL A 201 14.04 7.11 37.94
N ALA A 202 14.10 5.81 38.15
CA ALA A 202 14.76 4.88 37.23
C ALA A 202 14.11 4.85 35.83
N GLU A 203 14.87 4.34 34.89
CA GLU A 203 14.33 4.11 33.52
C GLU A 203 13.13 3.15 33.61
N PRO A 204 12.02 3.45 32.86
CA PRO A 204 10.83 2.63 32.91
C PRO A 204 11.08 1.21 32.44
N VAL A 205 10.48 0.26 33.13
CA VAL A 205 10.47 -1.16 32.77
C VAL A 205 9.04 -1.63 32.51
N LYS A 206 8.90 -2.81 31.94
CA LYS A 206 7.64 -3.54 31.88
C LYS A 206 7.48 -4.30 33.20
N ALA A 207 6.33 -4.17 33.84
CA ALA A 207 6.02 -4.92 35.07
C ALA A 207 4.52 -5.24 35.17
N THR A 208 4.18 -6.25 35.98
CA THR A 208 2.82 -6.58 36.35
C THR A 208 2.56 -6.10 37.77
N ILE A 209 1.54 -5.30 37.98
CA ILE A 209 1.15 -4.76 39.29
C ILE A 209 -0.36 -5.01 39.49
N GLY A 210 -0.71 -5.62 40.61
CA GLY A 210 -2.12 -5.94 40.91
C GLY A 210 -2.81 -6.80 39.84
N GLY A 211 -2.05 -7.67 39.15
CA GLY A 211 -2.55 -8.52 38.06
C GLY A 211 -2.63 -7.83 36.68
N SER A 212 -2.39 -6.52 36.58
CA SER A 212 -2.39 -5.75 35.34
C SER A 212 -0.96 -5.57 34.80
N GLU A 213 -0.79 -5.73 33.48
CA GLU A 213 0.49 -5.52 32.81
C GLU A 213 0.69 -4.04 32.43
N TYR A 214 1.79 -3.46 32.84
CA TYR A 214 2.21 -2.11 32.48
C TYR A 214 3.47 -2.15 31.63
N ASN A 215 3.34 -1.69 30.39
CA ASN A 215 4.43 -1.68 29.44
C ASN A 215 5.19 -0.35 29.50
N LYS A 216 6.51 -0.41 29.33
CA LYS A 216 7.29 0.81 29.06
C LYS A 216 6.96 1.33 27.65
N SER A 217 6.85 2.64 27.49
CA SER A 217 6.49 3.25 26.23
C SER A 217 7.37 4.46 25.89
N ALA A 218 7.77 4.53 24.62
CA ALA A 218 8.49 5.68 24.08
C ALA A 218 7.58 6.89 23.88
N VAL A 219 6.27 6.76 24.11
CA VAL A 219 5.28 7.81 23.86
C VAL A 219 4.46 8.09 25.11
N VAL A 220 3.94 9.32 25.18
CA VAL A 220 2.84 9.72 26.06
C VAL A 220 1.73 10.28 25.20
N GLN A 221 0.48 10.03 25.57
CA GLN A 221 -0.67 10.41 24.74
C GLN A 221 -1.88 10.87 25.57
N VAL A 222 -2.73 11.66 24.89
CA VAL A 222 -3.96 12.21 25.46
C VAL A 222 -5.03 12.32 24.38
N ALA A 223 -6.31 12.20 24.77
CA ALA A 223 -7.47 12.37 23.89
C ALA A 223 -8.58 13.17 24.57
N ASN A 224 -9.65 13.43 23.83
CA ASN A 224 -10.87 14.13 24.30
C ASN A 224 -10.64 15.58 24.76
N LEU A 225 -9.64 16.26 24.20
CA LEU A 225 -9.29 17.62 24.60
C LEU A 225 -10.20 18.66 23.93
N PRO A 226 -10.93 19.51 24.66
CA PRO A 226 -11.59 20.68 24.12
C PRO A 226 -10.63 21.69 23.48
N ALA A 227 -11.08 22.38 22.42
CA ALA A 227 -10.31 23.47 21.82
C ALA A 227 -10.11 24.66 22.79
N GLY A 228 -9.00 25.39 22.64
CA GLY A 228 -8.71 26.59 23.43
C GLY A 228 -8.25 26.32 24.87
N GLY A 229 -8.12 25.05 25.26
CA GLY A 229 -7.68 24.67 26.61
C GLY A 229 -6.17 24.66 26.80
N THR A 230 -5.77 24.51 28.05
CA THR A 230 -4.38 24.21 28.45
C THR A 230 -4.33 22.86 29.13
N TYR A 231 -3.37 22.04 28.75
CA TYR A 231 -3.28 20.63 29.10
C TYR A 231 -1.87 20.27 29.56
N TYR A 232 -1.77 19.14 30.25
CA TYR A 232 -0.55 18.71 30.92
C TYR A 232 -0.34 17.23 30.69
N LEU A 233 0.93 16.82 30.47
CA LEU A 233 1.34 15.44 30.35
C LEU A 233 2.58 15.23 31.22
N GLY A 234 2.54 14.24 32.10
CA GLY A 234 3.67 13.81 32.89
C GLY A 234 4.52 12.80 32.13
N ILE A 235 5.83 13.02 32.09
CA ILE A 235 6.79 12.08 31.50
C ILE A 235 7.91 11.77 32.50
N ARG A 236 8.63 10.68 32.26
CA ARG A 236 9.84 10.38 33.02
C ARG A 236 10.80 11.58 32.99
N PRO A 237 11.33 12.03 34.14
CA PRO A 237 12.37 13.04 34.17
C PRO A 237 13.66 12.48 33.54
N GLU A 238 14.55 13.36 33.11
CA GLU A 238 15.85 13.02 32.53
C GLU A 238 15.77 12.16 31.25
N ALA A 239 14.57 12.02 30.63
CA ALA A 239 14.46 11.48 29.31
C ALA A 239 15.20 12.38 28.31
N ASP A 240 16.04 11.80 27.46
CA ASP A 240 16.78 12.61 26.48
C ASP A 240 15.82 13.14 25.41
N MET A 241 15.54 14.43 25.46
CA MET A 241 14.80 15.20 24.47
C MET A 241 15.65 16.37 23.92
N SER A 242 16.97 16.25 24.02
CA SER A 242 17.93 17.26 23.54
C SER A 242 17.85 17.48 22.02
N ASN A 243 17.40 16.46 21.28
CA ASN A 243 17.16 16.53 19.82
C ASN A 243 15.73 16.96 19.46
N GLY A 244 14.96 17.45 20.46
CA GLY A 244 13.56 17.83 20.27
C GLY A 244 12.61 16.65 20.42
N PHE A 245 11.40 16.85 19.97
CA PHE A 245 10.32 15.87 20.08
C PHE A 245 9.47 15.82 18.81
N GLY A 246 8.87 14.65 18.59
CA GLY A 246 7.85 14.44 17.57
C GLY A 246 6.48 14.34 18.21
N PHE A 247 5.43 14.75 17.48
CA PHE A 247 4.06 14.55 17.92
C PHE A 247 3.12 14.25 16.76
N LYS A 248 2.09 13.48 17.08
CA LYS A 248 0.97 13.17 16.18
C LYS A 248 -0.30 13.73 16.79
N ALA A 249 -1.25 14.06 15.93
CA ALA A 249 -2.55 14.56 16.35
C ALA A 249 -3.70 13.88 15.63
N THR A 250 -4.85 13.87 16.27
CA THR A 250 -6.11 13.42 15.68
C THR A 250 -7.23 14.41 15.94
N ALA A 251 -8.11 14.58 14.97
CA ALA A 251 -9.35 15.34 15.14
C ALA A 251 -10.46 14.51 15.84
N ASP A 252 -10.30 13.19 15.89
CA ASP A 252 -11.18 12.29 16.63
C ASP A 252 -10.86 12.35 18.14
N THR A 253 -11.84 11.99 18.94
CA THR A 253 -11.67 11.80 20.38
C THR A 253 -10.89 10.55 20.74
N LYS A 254 -10.70 9.63 19.77
CA LYS A 254 -9.95 8.39 19.91
C LYS A 254 -8.47 8.57 19.62
N THR A 255 -7.62 7.92 20.39
CA THR A 255 -6.16 7.92 20.19
C THR A 255 -5.69 7.01 19.05
N THR A 256 -6.58 6.28 18.39
CA THR A 256 -6.26 5.32 17.33
C THR A 256 -6.26 5.90 15.92
N GLY A 257 -6.84 7.07 15.71
CA GLY A 257 -7.00 7.73 14.40
C GLY A 257 -5.95 8.80 14.11
N TRP A 258 -4.68 8.61 14.48
CA TRP A 258 -3.62 9.60 14.24
C TRP A 258 -3.44 9.88 12.74
N VAL A 259 -3.69 11.12 12.33
CA VAL A 259 -3.73 11.52 10.91
C VAL A 259 -2.66 12.53 10.52
N HIS A 260 -2.15 13.31 11.48
CA HIS A 260 -1.13 14.34 11.22
C HIS A 260 0.02 14.23 12.21
N GLY A 261 1.19 14.72 11.84
CA GLY A 261 2.34 14.75 12.71
C GLY A 261 3.28 15.92 12.40
N ALA A 262 4.15 16.21 13.33
CA ALA A 262 5.19 17.20 13.17
C ALA A 262 6.42 16.86 14.03
N LEU A 263 7.56 17.43 13.69
CA LEU A 263 8.78 17.35 14.49
C LEU A 263 9.16 18.74 14.98
N SER A 264 9.47 18.85 16.26
CA SER A 264 10.09 20.03 16.83
C SER A 264 11.58 19.77 17.06
N LYS A 265 12.44 20.67 16.61
CA LYS A 265 13.87 20.67 16.95
C LYS A 265 14.15 21.39 18.26
N ALA A 266 13.14 21.97 18.90
CA ALA A 266 13.29 22.63 20.18
C ALA A 266 13.74 21.62 21.25
N LYS A 267 14.85 21.89 21.88
CA LYS A 267 15.38 21.09 22.99
C LYS A 267 14.44 21.22 24.17
N VAL A 268 14.12 20.10 24.79
CA VAL A 268 13.36 20.04 26.04
C VAL A 268 14.32 19.58 27.13
N ASN A 269 14.44 20.40 28.16
CA ASN A 269 15.11 19.96 29.39
C ASN A 269 14.08 19.27 30.29
N THR A 270 14.21 18.00 30.43
CA THR A 270 13.28 17.13 31.15
C THR A 270 13.66 16.96 32.61
N ALA A 271 14.33 17.95 33.19
CA ALA A 271 14.67 17.90 34.61
C ALA A 271 13.43 17.62 35.47
N ARG A 272 13.61 16.84 36.55
CA ARG A 272 12.55 16.55 37.52
C ARG A 272 11.97 17.87 38.10
N SER A 273 10.68 17.88 38.34
CA SER A 273 9.93 19.09 38.76
C SER A 273 9.89 20.24 37.75
N GLY A 274 10.42 20.01 36.53
CA GLY A 274 10.39 21.03 35.47
C GLY A 274 9.07 21.01 34.71
N ILE A 275 8.71 22.18 34.16
CA ILE A 275 7.57 22.35 33.27
C ILE A 275 8.07 22.97 31.97
N THR A 276 7.88 22.24 30.87
CA THR A 276 8.12 22.78 29.51
C THR A 276 6.81 23.21 28.92
N SER A 277 6.71 24.47 28.53
CA SER A 277 5.50 25.05 27.95
C SER A 277 5.59 25.15 26.42
N ILE A 278 4.54 24.66 25.75
CA ILE A 278 4.38 24.68 24.29
C ILE A 278 3.07 25.41 23.99
N THR A 279 3.14 26.59 23.37
CA THR A 279 1.96 27.39 23.08
C THR A 279 1.35 26.98 21.75
N ASN A 280 0.04 26.77 21.72
CA ASN A 280 -0.73 26.43 20.51
C ASN A 280 -0.11 25.25 19.74
N LEU A 281 0.03 24.09 20.41
CA LEU A 281 0.64 22.89 19.85
C LEU A 281 0.02 22.50 18.49
N ASP A 282 -1.29 22.68 18.34
CA ASP A 282 -2.02 22.40 17.10
C ASP A 282 -1.56 23.24 15.91
N LYS A 283 -1.08 24.47 16.13
CA LYS A 283 -0.56 25.34 15.05
C LYS A 283 0.82 24.93 14.54
N ALA A 284 1.53 24.10 15.28
CA ALA A 284 2.79 23.51 14.81
C ALA A 284 2.58 22.31 13.88
N ILE A 285 1.35 21.79 13.80
CA ILE A 285 1.01 20.67 12.92
C ILE A 285 0.84 21.17 11.50
N ARG A 286 1.66 20.65 10.62
CA ARG A 286 1.56 20.91 9.19
C ARG A 286 1.23 19.61 8.49
N SER A 287 0.18 19.63 7.68
CA SER A 287 -0.19 18.52 6.79
C SER A 287 0.20 18.80 5.34
N GLU A 288 0.54 20.04 5.01
CA GLU A 288 0.88 20.49 3.66
C GLU A 288 2.32 21.00 3.63
N PHE A 289 3.10 20.54 2.66
CA PHE A 289 4.50 20.95 2.46
C PHE A 289 4.75 21.27 0.98
N PHE A 290 5.52 22.32 0.73
CA PHE A 290 5.75 22.91 -0.58
C PHE A 290 7.21 22.77 -1.00
N PHE A 291 7.44 22.37 -2.25
CA PHE A 291 8.77 22.09 -2.77
C PHE A 291 9.02 22.79 -4.09
N LYS A 292 10.24 23.29 -4.27
CA LYS A 292 10.80 23.78 -5.55
C LYS A 292 12.14 23.10 -5.78
N PRO A 293 12.59 22.86 -7.02
CA PRO A 293 13.86 22.15 -7.27
C PRO A 293 15.05 22.71 -6.50
N ASN A 294 15.16 24.02 -6.43
CA ASN A 294 16.24 24.74 -5.75
C ASN A 294 15.79 25.38 -4.44
N GLY A 295 14.72 24.86 -3.80
CA GLY A 295 14.25 25.37 -2.52
C GLY A 295 15.26 25.10 -1.40
N THR A 296 15.35 26.02 -0.44
CA THR A 296 16.25 25.90 0.72
C THR A 296 15.51 26.07 2.05
N GLY A 297 14.20 26.24 1.99
CA GLY A 297 13.36 26.49 3.15
C GLY A 297 12.86 25.23 3.82
N ASP A 298 11.94 25.42 4.77
CA ASP A 298 11.34 24.33 5.57
C ASP A 298 10.08 23.71 4.94
N GLY A 299 9.69 24.16 3.75
CA GLY A 299 8.52 23.69 3.03
C GLY A 299 7.19 24.21 3.58
N SER A 300 7.19 25.22 4.44
CA SER A 300 5.96 25.71 5.07
C SER A 300 5.06 26.54 4.14
N THR A 301 5.65 27.21 3.17
CA THR A 301 4.98 27.98 2.13
C THR A 301 5.77 27.88 0.82
N TRP A 302 5.23 28.42 -0.26
CA TRP A 302 5.96 28.48 -1.53
C TRP A 302 7.20 29.40 -1.50
N GLU A 303 7.23 30.44 -0.65
CA GLU A 303 8.40 31.29 -0.44
C GLU A 303 9.50 30.57 0.33
N THR A 304 9.12 29.73 1.27
CA THR A 304 10.05 28.90 2.08
C THR A 304 10.05 27.46 1.61
N ALA A 305 9.83 27.24 0.32
CA ALA A 305 9.77 25.90 -0.26
C ALA A 305 11.04 25.08 0.04
N GLY A 306 10.86 23.83 0.35
CA GLY A 306 11.96 22.87 0.51
C GLY A 306 12.57 22.48 -0.83
N GLY A 307 13.83 22.08 -0.82
CA GLY A 307 14.53 21.55 -1.99
C GLY A 307 14.53 20.03 -2.01
N VAL A 308 15.39 19.47 -2.88
CA VAL A 308 15.52 18.01 -3.08
C VAL A 308 15.94 17.31 -1.79
N ASP A 309 16.88 17.86 -1.00
CA ASP A 309 17.33 17.23 0.23
C ASP A 309 16.18 17.02 1.23
N LEU A 310 15.37 18.08 1.44
CA LEU A 310 14.21 17.99 2.29
C LEU A 310 13.16 17.02 1.72
N LEU A 311 12.95 17.01 0.39
CA LEU A 311 12.05 16.10 -0.28
C LEU A 311 12.49 14.63 -0.05
N VAL A 312 13.77 14.32 -0.17
CA VAL A 312 14.34 12.99 0.09
C VAL A 312 14.14 12.58 1.56
N GLU A 313 14.34 13.50 2.51
CA GLU A 313 13.99 13.24 3.91
C GLU A 313 12.51 12.85 4.09
N PHE A 314 11.62 13.49 3.34
CA PHE A 314 10.18 13.20 3.39
C PHE A 314 9.81 11.88 2.71
N LEU A 315 10.42 11.55 1.58
CA LEU A 315 10.11 10.34 0.81
C LEU A 315 10.74 9.07 1.39
N GLY A 316 11.74 9.20 2.23
CA GLY A 316 12.41 8.09 2.88
C GLY A 316 13.83 8.45 3.26
N ALA A 317 14.42 7.71 4.18
CA ALA A 317 15.81 7.96 4.55
C ALA A 317 16.73 7.71 3.34
N ASN A 318 17.50 8.71 2.97
CA ASN A 318 18.72 8.48 2.24
C ASN A 318 19.70 7.88 3.26
N LEU A 319 19.83 6.57 3.27
CA LEU A 319 20.81 5.88 4.09
C LEU A 319 22.16 6.05 3.41
N ALA A 320 22.85 7.15 3.68
CA ALA A 320 24.29 7.16 3.49
C ALA A 320 24.87 5.93 4.21
N GLU A 321 25.82 5.27 3.59
CA GLU A 321 26.44 4.06 4.13
C GLU A 321 26.88 4.29 5.57
N GLY A 322 26.31 3.54 6.52
CA GLY A 322 26.58 3.68 7.97
C GLY A 322 25.57 4.51 8.79
N VAL A 323 24.55 5.12 8.18
CA VAL A 323 23.50 5.84 8.91
C VAL A 323 22.29 4.93 9.17
N THR A 324 22.02 4.64 10.44
CA THR A 324 20.84 3.85 10.81
C THR A 324 19.57 4.70 10.70
N TYR A 325 18.63 4.28 9.86
CA TYR A 325 17.31 4.92 9.76
C TYR A 325 16.58 4.82 11.10
N ASN A 326 16.25 5.96 11.69
CA ASN A 326 15.40 5.99 12.88
C ASN A 326 13.93 6.17 12.47
N LYS A 327 13.22 5.05 12.33
CA LYS A 327 11.79 5.02 11.99
C LYS A 327 10.91 5.86 12.93
N ASN A 328 11.35 6.09 14.16
CA ASN A 328 10.58 6.82 15.15
C ASN A 328 10.65 8.33 14.95
N THR A 329 11.75 8.87 14.43
CA THR A 329 11.90 10.30 14.21
C THR A 329 11.55 10.74 12.79
N ASN A 330 11.97 9.99 11.78
CA ASN A 330 11.79 10.40 10.38
C ASN A 330 10.38 10.09 9.86
N GLY A 331 9.74 9.03 10.34
CA GLY A 331 8.38 8.66 9.94
C GLY A 331 7.27 9.59 10.44
N TRP A 332 7.54 10.41 11.44
CA TRP A 332 6.51 11.30 12.01
C TRP A 332 6.21 12.52 11.16
N ARG A 333 7.20 13.02 10.43
CA ARG A 333 7.03 14.15 9.50
C ARG A 333 6.00 13.85 8.41
N LEU A 334 5.92 12.59 8.00
CA LEU A 334 5.10 12.15 6.87
C LEU A 334 3.71 11.67 7.28
N TYR A 335 3.39 11.66 8.57
CA TYR A 335 2.11 11.14 9.02
C TYR A 335 0.96 12.01 8.51
N GLY A 336 0.28 11.50 7.46
CA GLY A 336 -0.81 12.19 6.80
C GLY A 336 -0.41 13.43 5.98
N ALA A 337 0.89 13.64 5.70
CA ALA A 337 1.35 14.80 4.97
C ALA A 337 1.01 14.75 3.47
N THR A 338 0.73 15.91 2.90
CA THR A 338 0.63 16.17 1.46
C THR A 338 1.82 17.00 1.00
N LEU A 339 2.52 16.53 -0.02
CA LEU A 339 3.66 17.20 -0.62
C LEU A 339 3.24 17.84 -1.94
N HIS A 340 3.47 19.15 -2.09
CA HIS A 340 3.18 19.91 -3.30
C HIS A 340 4.48 20.29 -3.98
N LEU A 341 4.70 19.80 -5.20
CA LEU A 341 5.93 20.01 -5.96
C LEU A 341 5.66 20.93 -7.13
N ALA A 342 6.39 22.05 -7.19
CA ALA A 342 6.37 22.93 -8.33
C ALA A 342 7.01 22.28 -9.57
N GLU A 343 6.73 22.83 -10.74
CA GLU A 343 7.39 22.49 -11.99
C GLU A 343 8.91 22.54 -11.89
N GLY A 344 9.57 21.72 -12.69
CA GLY A 344 11.02 21.64 -12.78
C GLY A 344 11.59 20.30 -12.38
N THR A 345 12.90 20.17 -12.39
CA THR A 345 13.62 18.90 -12.23
C THR A 345 14.19 18.75 -10.83
N TYR A 346 13.78 17.71 -10.14
CA TYR A 346 14.28 17.28 -8.83
C TYR A 346 15.22 16.10 -9.05
N THR A 347 16.52 16.30 -8.90
CA THR A 347 17.54 15.27 -9.07
C THR A 347 17.75 14.51 -7.77
N LEU A 348 17.24 13.28 -7.71
CA LEU A 348 17.36 12.41 -6.55
C LEU A 348 18.79 11.83 -6.46
N PRO A 349 19.28 11.48 -5.25
CA PRO A 349 20.60 10.84 -5.06
C PRO A 349 20.74 9.55 -5.87
N SER A 350 21.97 9.18 -6.23
CA SER A 350 22.27 7.94 -6.98
C SER A 350 21.88 6.67 -6.24
N ALA A 351 21.91 6.68 -4.89
CA ALA A 351 21.44 5.58 -4.05
C ALA A 351 19.92 5.39 -4.13
N ALA A 352 19.44 4.18 -3.84
CA ALA A 352 18.01 3.91 -3.74
C ALA A 352 17.42 4.49 -2.44
N ILE A 353 16.22 5.08 -2.55
CA ILE A 353 15.49 5.62 -1.40
C ILE A 353 14.56 4.52 -0.86
N ALA A 354 14.75 4.11 0.40
CA ALA A 354 13.77 3.29 1.06
C ALA A 354 12.49 4.12 1.28
N PHE A 355 11.32 3.59 0.91
CA PHE A 355 10.07 4.23 1.27
C PHE A 355 10.04 4.48 2.77
N ALA A 356 9.55 5.65 3.15
CA ALA A 356 9.37 5.99 4.56
C ALA A 356 8.57 4.88 5.26
N LEU A 357 9.21 4.24 6.22
CA LEU A 357 8.69 3.06 6.93
C LEU A 357 7.66 3.42 8.00
N ALA A 358 6.99 4.55 7.85
CA ALA A 358 6.01 4.98 8.83
C ALA A 358 4.73 4.16 8.72
N VAL A 359 4.45 3.43 9.77
CA VAL A 359 3.22 2.65 9.93
C VAL A 359 2.01 3.57 9.81
N ASN A 360 1.05 3.23 8.95
CA ASN A 360 -0.23 3.95 8.75
C ASN A 360 -0.14 5.38 8.17
N ASN A 361 0.93 5.72 7.46
CA ASN A 361 1.01 7.02 6.80
C ASN A 361 0.16 7.06 5.53
N VAL A 362 -0.71 8.05 5.44
CA VAL A 362 -1.29 8.48 4.17
C VAL A 362 -0.44 9.64 3.68
N THR A 363 0.34 9.44 2.64
CA THR A 363 1.14 10.50 2.02
C THR A 363 0.67 10.72 0.59
N LYS A 364 0.46 11.97 0.25
CA LYS A 364 0.09 12.41 -1.09
C LYS A 364 1.22 13.25 -1.67
N VAL A 365 1.62 12.98 -2.89
CA VAL A 365 2.63 13.75 -3.62
C VAL A 365 1.99 14.26 -4.90
N TYR A 366 1.84 15.56 -4.98
CA TYR A 366 1.24 16.25 -6.10
C TYR A 366 2.28 17.10 -6.83
N GLY A 367 2.51 16.82 -8.11
CA GLY A 367 3.24 17.68 -9.05
C GLY A 367 2.30 18.59 -9.84
N GLY A 368 2.83 19.37 -10.74
CA GLY A 368 2.05 20.19 -11.66
C GLY A 368 1.68 21.57 -11.11
N TYR A 369 2.45 22.12 -10.19
CA TYR A 369 2.26 23.48 -9.71
C TYR A 369 3.19 24.47 -10.42
N PRO A 370 2.71 25.68 -10.76
CA PRO A 370 3.59 26.70 -11.29
C PRO A 370 4.61 27.17 -10.25
N SER A 371 5.82 27.52 -10.70
CA SER A 371 6.94 27.88 -9.83
C SER A 371 6.78 29.24 -9.11
N ASN A 372 5.86 30.09 -9.60
CA ASN A 372 5.63 31.45 -9.10
C ASN A 372 4.52 31.58 -8.04
N LEU A 373 4.05 30.46 -7.49
CA LEU A 373 3.05 30.50 -6.41
C LEU A 373 3.62 31.08 -5.11
N SER A 374 2.73 31.62 -4.29
CA SER A 374 3.02 32.24 -2.99
C SER A 374 2.09 31.73 -1.88
N GLY A 375 2.50 31.90 -0.62
CA GLY A 375 1.76 31.44 0.54
C GLY A 375 1.58 29.92 0.55
N THR A 376 0.36 29.47 0.82
CA THR A 376 -0.02 28.05 0.86
C THR A 376 -1.07 27.71 -0.20
N THR A 377 -1.23 28.55 -1.23
CA THR A 377 -2.23 28.28 -2.27
C THR A 377 -1.89 27.04 -3.09
N THR A 378 -2.88 26.21 -3.37
CA THR A 378 -2.79 25.06 -4.27
C THR A 378 -3.59 25.28 -5.56
N ALA A 379 -4.09 26.49 -5.77
CA ALA A 379 -4.80 26.88 -6.99
C ALA A 379 -3.87 26.92 -8.19
N GLY A 380 -4.40 26.65 -9.38
CA GLY A 380 -3.65 26.73 -10.63
C GLY A 380 -2.77 25.51 -10.94
N ARG A 381 -2.94 24.42 -10.20
CA ARG A 381 -2.29 23.13 -10.50
C ARG A 381 -2.75 22.61 -11.87
N ASP A 382 -1.80 22.28 -12.73
CA ASP A 382 -2.02 21.66 -14.04
C ASP A 382 -0.79 20.83 -14.41
N ALA A 383 -0.88 19.52 -14.25
CA ALA A 383 0.25 18.61 -14.47
C ALA A 383 0.64 18.46 -15.95
N ALA A 384 -0.28 18.77 -16.88
CA ALA A 384 0.03 18.76 -18.31
C ALA A 384 0.82 20.03 -18.74
N LYS A 385 0.65 21.13 -18.00
CA LYS A 385 1.29 22.42 -18.29
C LYS A 385 2.57 22.64 -17.50
N TYR A 386 2.59 22.22 -16.24
CA TYR A 386 3.70 22.46 -15.30
C TYR A 386 4.35 21.13 -14.93
N GLU A 387 5.26 20.67 -15.77
CA GLU A 387 5.88 19.34 -15.61
C GLU A 387 6.78 19.31 -14.37
N THR A 388 6.50 18.38 -13.47
CA THR A 388 7.31 18.09 -12.28
C THR A 388 8.08 16.80 -12.51
N ILE A 389 9.40 16.88 -12.58
CA ILE A 389 10.27 15.77 -12.98
C ILE A 389 11.07 15.27 -11.77
N LEU A 390 10.96 13.98 -11.45
CA LEU A 390 11.89 13.29 -10.58
C LEU A 390 12.86 12.48 -11.44
N THR A 391 14.17 12.79 -11.32
CA THR A 391 15.23 12.07 -12.03
C THR A 391 16.30 11.59 -11.06
N LYS A 392 17.22 10.76 -11.53
CA LYS A 392 18.36 10.26 -10.74
C LYS A 392 19.63 11.02 -11.05
N GLU A 393 20.43 11.25 -10.01
CA GLU A 393 21.82 11.67 -10.19
C GLU A 393 22.63 10.55 -10.87
N GLY A 394 23.38 10.90 -11.88
CA GLY A 394 24.24 10.01 -12.65
C GLY A 394 24.25 10.39 -14.11
N ASN A 395 25.42 10.43 -14.70
CA ASN A 395 25.65 10.68 -16.12
C ASN A 395 26.37 9.48 -16.70
N ASN A 396 25.73 8.75 -17.61
CA ASN A 396 26.30 7.58 -18.31
C ASN A 396 26.87 6.48 -17.37
N ALA A 397 26.31 6.34 -16.17
CA ALA A 397 26.71 5.35 -15.19
C ALA A 397 25.51 4.53 -14.72
N ALA A 398 25.77 3.31 -14.23
CA ALA A 398 24.75 2.51 -13.58
C ALA A 398 24.40 3.11 -12.22
N VAL A 399 23.12 3.41 -12.00
CA VAL A 399 22.61 3.94 -10.73
C VAL A 399 21.63 2.95 -10.09
N LYS A 400 21.28 3.19 -8.84
CA LYS A 400 20.27 2.41 -8.16
C LYS A 400 18.86 2.91 -8.53
N ARG A 401 17.83 2.06 -8.35
CA ARG A 401 16.41 2.46 -8.50
C ARG A 401 16.07 3.71 -7.68
N MET A 402 14.96 4.37 -7.97
CA MET A 402 14.54 5.52 -7.18
C MET A 402 14.04 5.10 -5.80
N PHE A 403 13.06 4.19 -5.77
CA PHE A 403 12.37 3.79 -4.54
C PHE A 403 12.25 2.28 -4.41
N TYR A 404 12.29 1.78 -3.19
CA TYR A 404 11.95 0.40 -2.87
C TYR A 404 11.14 0.32 -1.58
N SER A 405 10.21 -0.63 -1.52
CA SER A 405 9.52 -0.96 -0.27
C SER A 405 10.39 -1.90 0.56
N ASN A 406 10.42 -1.71 1.86
CA ASN A 406 11.18 -2.55 2.78
C ASN A 406 10.31 -2.98 3.96
N GLY A 407 9.97 -4.27 4.00
CA GLY A 407 9.27 -4.90 5.11
C GLY A 407 7.74 -4.78 5.09
N SER A 408 7.11 -5.26 6.18
CA SER A 408 5.67 -5.47 6.34
C SER A 408 4.85 -4.19 6.61
N THR A 409 5.30 -3.05 6.13
CA THR A 409 4.66 -1.75 6.40
C THR A 409 3.40 -1.57 5.54
N LEU A 410 2.35 -1.05 6.16
CA LEU A 410 1.14 -0.67 5.44
C LEU A 410 1.34 0.68 4.76
N TYR A 411 1.40 0.68 3.42
CA TYR A 411 1.53 1.90 2.62
C TYR A 411 0.15 2.44 2.21
N LYS A 412 0.00 3.76 2.28
CA LYS A 412 -1.14 4.48 1.70
C LYS A 412 -0.58 5.72 1.00
N TRP A 413 -0.17 5.55 -0.26
CA TRP A 413 0.45 6.60 -1.04
C TRP A 413 -0.41 6.99 -2.23
N THR A 414 -0.39 8.27 -2.54
CA THR A 414 -0.94 8.81 -3.78
C THR A 414 0.15 9.66 -4.45
N TRP A 415 0.46 9.34 -5.69
CA TRP A 415 1.32 10.10 -6.57
C TRP A 415 0.47 10.65 -7.71
N ASP A 416 0.53 11.95 -7.95
CA ASP A 416 -0.29 12.57 -8.99
C ASP A 416 0.49 13.66 -9.72
N GLY A 417 0.54 13.57 -11.06
CA GLY A 417 1.16 14.56 -11.93
C GLY A 417 2.68 14.63 -11.81
N ILE A 418 3.33 13.49 -11.63
CA ILE A 418 4.80 13.39 -11.55
C ILE A 418 5.35 12.65 -12.76
N THR A 419 6.38 13.22 -13.37
CA THR A 419 7.20 12.55 -14.38
C THR A 419 8.41 11.89 -13.71
N PHE A 420 8.55 10.59 -13.86
CA PHE A 420 9.71 9.80 -13.44
C PHE A 420 10.57 9.49 -14.67
N THR A 421 11.85 9.86 -14.64
CA THR A 421 12.76 9.63 -15.77
C THR A 421 14.18 9.38 -15.30
N ALA A 422 15.04 8.90 -16.19
CA ALA A 422 16.48 8.88 -16.00
C ALA A 422 17.14 9.86 -16.99
N ASN A 423 18.30 10.37 -16.64
CA ASN A 423 19.10 11.17 -17.56
C ASN A 423 19.54 10.30 -18.77
N GLU A 424 19.68 10.93 -19.92
CA GLU A 424 20.13 10.22 -21.13
C GLU A 424 21.43 9.43 -20.88
N GLY A 425 21.47 8.18 -21.33
CA GLY A 425 22.60 7.27 -21.15
C GLY A 425 22.74 6.68 -19.73
N THR A 426 21.84 7.01 -18.80
CA THR A 426 21.84 6.43 -17.46
C THR A 426 21.12 5.09 -17.48
N THR A 427 21.78 4.02 -16.99
CA THR A 427 21.15 2.72 -16.78
C THR A 427 20.94 2.43 -15.30
N ILE A 428 19.91 1.65 -14.99
CA ILE A 428 19.57 1.27 -13.63
C ILE A 428 19.96 -0.19 -13.42
N SER A 429 20.90 -0.44 -12.50
CA SER A 429 21.40 -1.79 -12.23
C SER A 429 20.46 -2.67 -11.42
N ASP A 430 19.42 -2.08 -10.88
CA ASP A 430 18.44 -2.73 -10.00
C ASP A 430 17.13 -3.09 -10.71
N ARG A 431 16.29 -3.87 -10.04
CA ARG A 431 14.91 -4.15 -10.45
C ARG A 431 14.02 -2.93 -10.28
N GLY A 432 13.19 -2.61 -11.27
CA GLY A 432 12.21 -1.54 -11.20
C GLY A 432 12.87 -0.16 -11.08
N GLY A 433 13.10 0.51 -12.21
CA GLY A 433 13.85 1.76 -12.24
C GLY A 433 13.32 2.85 -11.33
N VAL A 434 12.01 2.92 -11.16
CA VAL A 434 11.38 3.86 -10.24
C VAL A 434 10.96 3.16 -8.96
N PHE A 435 10.12 2.13 -9.05
CA PHE A 435 9.58 1.44 -7.87
C PHE A 435 9.84 -0.05 -7.90
N TYR A 436 10.36 -0.57 -6.79
CA TYR A 436 10.45 -1.99 -6.50
C TYR A 436 9.59 -2.33 -5.29
N PHE A 437 8.50 -3.04 -5.51
CA PHE A 437 7.61 -3.55 -4.47
C PHE A 437 8.07 -4.93 -4.04
N ASN A 438 8.84 -4.97 -2.97
CA ASN A 438 9.47 -6.18 -2.43
C ASN A 438 8.47 -7.01 -1.60
N ASN A 439 8.94 -8.18 -1.14
CA ASN A 439 8.24 -9.04 -0.20
C ASN A 439 7.67 -8.24 0.98
N ASP A 440 6.49 -8.63 1.46
CA ASP A 440 5.80 -8.03 2.60
C ASP A 440 5.27 -6.60 2.42
N THR A 441 5.36 -6.01 1.23
CA THR A 441 4.68 -4.75 0.94
C THR A 441 3.17 -4.94 1.00
N LYS A 442 2.48 -4.09 1.75
CA LYS A 442 1.02 -4.11 1.89
C LYS A 442 0.43 -2.71 1.89
N GLY A 443 -0.86 -2.60 1.56
CA GLY A 443 -1.59 -1.34 1.55
C GLY A 443 -2.09 -0.94 0.17
N THR A 444 -2.28 0.37 -0.05
CA THR A 444 -2.80 0.91 -1.31
C THR A 444 -1.89 2.02 -1.81
N ILE A 445 -1.44 1.89 -3.05
CA ILE A 445 -0.62 2.89 -3.73
C ILE A 445 -1.32 3.28 -5.02
N ASN A 446 -1.61 4.57 -5.15
CA ASN A 446 -2.27 5.13 -6.32
C ASN A 446 -1.31 6.02 -7.10
N PHE A 447 -1.28 5.84 -8.39
CA PHE A 447 -0.61 6.73 -9.33
C PHE A 447 -1.67 7.32 -10.27
N SER A 448 -1.72 8.64 -10.37
CA SER A 448 -2.63 9.36 -11.26
C SER A 448 -1.87 10.37 -12.09
N ASN A 449 -2.16 10.47 -13.37
CA ASN A 449 -1.54 11.45 -14.27
C ASN A 449 0.00 11.45 -14.20
N CYS A 450 0.61 10.29 -13.93
CA CYS A 450 2.06 10.12 -13.82
C CYS A 450 2.66 9.63 -15.14
N ILE A 451 3.88 10.06 -15.43
CA ILE A 451 4.63 9.66 -16.61
C ILE A 451 5.89 8.89 -16.16
N PHE A 452 6.08 7.70 -16.68
CA PHE A 452 7.28 6.87 -16.49
C PHE A 452 8.00 6.77 -17.82
N LYS A 453 9.09 7.53 -18.02
CA LYS A 453 9.72 7.64 -19.34
C LYS A 453 11.23 7.38 -19.32
N ASN A 454 11.72 6.73 -20.39
CA ASN A 454 13.15 6.56 -20.69
C ASN A 454 13.95 5.91 -19.56
N LEU A 455 13.35 4.91 -18.90
CA LEU A 455 13.96 4.17 -17.80
C LEU A 455 14.53 2.85 -18.34
N GLU A 456 15.84 2.65 -18.27
CA GLU A 456 16.51 1.43 -18.72
C GLU A 456 17.04 0.64 -17.53
N SER A 457 16.44 -0.53 -17.24
CA SER A 457 16.96 -1.48 -16.26
C SER A 457 17.84 -2.53 -16.92
N THR A 458 19.06 -2.67 -16.42
CA THR A 458 20.01 -3.72 -16.86
C THR A 458 19.90 -5.01 -16.05
N HIS A 459 19.02 -5.05 -15.06
CA HIS A 459 18.78 -6.26 -14.26
C HIS A 459 18.11 -7.34 -15.10
N THR A 460 18.59 -8.60 -14.98
CA THR A 460 18.16 -9.74 -15.81
C THR A 460 16.67 -10.10 -15.71
N ASN A 461 16.00 -9.68 -14.66
CA ASN A 461 14.58 -9.96 -14.44
C ASN A 461 13.78 -8.70 -14.05
N GLY A 462 14.31 -7.51 -14.22
CA GLY A 462 13.68 -6.28 -13.79
C GLY A 462 12.82 -5.63 -14.86
N GLY A 463 11.73 -4.95 -14.46
CA GLY A 463 10.99 -4.00 -15.28
C GLY A 463 11.72 -2.67 -15.40
N GLY A 464 11.56 -1.96 -16.53
CA GLY A 464 12.22 -0.68 -16.75
C GLY A 464 11.79 0.38 -15.73
N ALA A 465 10.51 0.49 -15.44
CA ALA A 465 9.95 1.43 -14.48
C ALA A 465 9.54 0.77 -13.15
N ILE A 466 8.72 -0.26 -13.21
CA ILE A 466 8.07 -0.88 -12.04
C ILE A 466 8.39 -2.36 -11.97
N ASP A 467 8.72 -2.83 -10.77
CA ASP A 467 8.86 -4.25 -10.47
C ASP A 467 8.00 -4.61 -9.25
N VAL A 468 7.08 -5.55 -9.42
CA VAL A 468 6.21 -6.08 -8.36
C VAL A 468 6.65 -7.51 -8.06
N CYS A 469 7.38 -7.68 -6.96
CA CYS A 469 7.99 -8.95 -6.56
C CYS A 469 7.60 -9.33 -5.12
N SER A 470 6.32 -9.36 -4.80
CA SER A 470 5.86 -9.70 -3.45
C SER A 470 5.42 -11.16 -3.35
N THR A 471 6.02 -11.91 -2.42
CA THR A 471 5.65 -13.30 -2.09
C THR A 471 4.80 -13.42 -0.83
N SER A 472 4.58 -12.32 -0.14
CA SER A 472 3.86 -12.29 1.14
C SER A 472 2.35 -12.48 0.95
N SER A 473 1.70 -13.04 1.97
CA SER A 473 0.23 -13.19 2.04
C SER A 473 -0.50 -11.88 2.33
N THR A 474 0.15 -10.74 2.14
CA THR A 474 -0.38 -9.42 2.49
C THR A 474 -1.16 -8.77 1.35
N ASP A 475 -2.20 -8.00 1.69
CA ASP A 475 -3.02 -7.28 0.73
C ASP A 475 -2.27 -6.04 0.22
N LEU A 476 -1.88 -6.04 -1.05
CA LEU A 476 -1.29 -4.91 -1.74
C LEU A 476 -2.17 -4.52 -2.93
N LYS A 477 -2.54 -3.24 -3.01
CA LYS A 477 -3.24 -2.65 -4.15
C LYS A 477 -2.37 -1.60 -4.81
N ILE A 478 -2.10 -1.74 -6.10
CA ILE A 478 -1.38 -0.76 -6.90
C ILE A 478 -2.30 -0.37 -8.05
N ILE A 479 -2.66 0.91 -8.12
CA ILE A 479 -3.62 1.42 -9.09
C ILE A 479 -2.97 2.55 -9.86
N PHE A 480 -2.95 2.41 -11.19
CA PHE A 480 -2.52 3.45 -12.13
C PHE A 480 -3.75 3.98 -12.85
N THR A 481 -3.93 5.30 -12.88
CA THR A 481 -5.03 5.96 -13.58
C THR A 481 -4.48 7.10 -14.41
N ASN A 482 -4.79 7.08 -15.72
CA ASN A 482 -4.33 8.10 -16.67
C ASN A 482 -2.80 8.29 -16.62
N CYS A 483 -2.05 7.17 -16.54
CA CYS A 483 -0.59 7.17 -16.48
C CYS A 483 0.00 6.80 -17.85
N GLU A 484 1.22 7.31 -18.11
CA GLU A 484 1.96 7.01 -19.31
C GLU A 484 3.25 6.25 -18.98
N PHE A 485 3.52 5.18 -19.73
CA PHE A 485 4.76 4.41 -19.70
C PHE A 485 5.39 4.45 -21.09
N THR A 486 6.44 5.24 -21.29
CA THR A 486 6.97 5.49 -22.63
C THR A 486 8.48 5.35 -22.71
N GLY A 487 8.96 4.65 -23.74
CA GLY A 487 10.40 4.52 -24.02
C GLY A 487 11.19 3.76 -22.94
N ASN A 488 10.53 2.96 -22.11
CA ASN A 488 11.19 2.20 -21.05
C ASN A 488 11.79 0.90 -21.62
N LYS A 489 12.90 0.45 -21.02
CA LYS A 489 13.65 -0.72 -21.53
C LYS A 489 14.12 -1.63 -20.40
N ALA A 490 13.95 -2.94 -20.59
CA ALA A 490 14.38 -3.94 -19.62
C ALA A 490 14.59 -5.33 -20.24
N ALA A 491 15.02 -6.28 -19.43
CA ALA A 491 15.13 -7.67 -19.85
C ALA A 491 13.75 -8.38 -19.89
N ALA A 492 12.83 -8.00 -18.98
CA ALA A 492 11.46 -8.52 -18.96
C ALA A 492 10.53 -7.37 -18.58
N GLY A 493 9.41 -7.19 -19.33
CA GLY A 493 8.51 -6.08 -19.12
C GLY A 493 9.21 -4.73 -19.30
N GLY A 494 9.30 -4.24 -20.52
CA GLY A 494 10.05 -2.99 -20.81
C GLY A 494 9.67 -1.85 -19.86
N ALA A 495 8.40 -1.76 -19.46
CA ALA A 495 7.95 -0.83 -18.43
C ALA A 495 7.68 -1.53 -17.08
N VAL A 496 6.89 -2.60 -17.06
CA VAL A 496 6.40 -3.23 -15.83
C VAL A 496 6.66 -4.72 -15.84
N VAL A 497 7.24 -5.23 -14.77
CA VAL A 497 7.32 -6.67 -14.54
C VAL A 497 6.58 -7.05 -13.25
N VAL A 498 5.88 -8.17 -13.32
CA VAL A 498 5.24 -8.81 -12.17
C VAL A 498 5.87 -10.18 -12.01
N GLU A 499 6.75 -10.29 -11.01
CA GLU A 499 7.43 -11.53 -10.68
C GLU A 499 6.85 -12.10 -9.40
N LYS A 500 6.94 -13.30 -9.09
CA LYS A 500 6.55 -13.98 -7.86
C LYS A 500 5.16 -13.55 -7.34
N SER A 501 4.30 -14.47 -7.21
CA SER A 501 2.89 -14.23 -6.99
C SER A 501 2.44 -14.42 -5.56
N ASN A 502 1.66 -13.45 -5.13
CA ASN A 502 0.65 -13.67 -4.12
C ASN A 502 -0.71 -13.31 -4.71
N SER A 503 -1.67 -14.21 -4.60
CA SER A 503 -3.05 -14.03 -5.09
C SER A 503 -3.80 -12.83 -4.47
N LYS A 504 -3.23 -12.17 -3.47
CA LYS A 504 -3.81 -11.00 -2.80
C LYS A 504 -3.32 -9.65 -3.34
N ILE A 505 -2.43 -9.65 -4.33
CA ILE A 505 -2.00 -8.41 -4.97
C ILE A 505 -3.01 -8.04 -6.04
N VAL A 506 -3.55 -6.83 -5.94
CA VAL A 506 -4.40 -6.19 -6.95
C VAL A 506 -3.56 -5.17 -7.70
N LEU A 507 -3.39 -5.39 -9.00
CA LEU A 507 -2.69 -4.47 -9.90
C LEU A 507 -3.66 -4.03 -11.00
N THR A 508 -3.94 -2.73 -11.07
CA THR A 508 -4.94 -2.20 -12.01
C THR A 508 -4.39 -1.01 -12.78
N PHE A 509 -4.61 -1.01 -14.08
CA PHE A 509 -4.29 0.08 -14.98
C PHE A 509 -5.60 0.58 -15.61
N ASN A 510 -5.94 1.85 -15.39
CA ASN A 510 -7.13 2.49 -15.93
C ASN A 510 -6.71 3.63 -16.85
N THR A 511 -7.12 3.60 -18.11
CA THR A 511 -6.85 4.66 -19.10
C THR A 511 -5.34 5.01 -19.19
N CYS A 512 -4.49 3.98 -19.14
CA CYS A 512 -3.04 4.15 -19.20
C CYS A 512 -2.51 3.93 -20.62
N ASN A 513 -1.42 4.64 -20.95
CA ASN A 513 -0.73 4.52 -22.23
C ASN A 513 0.62 3.81 -22.04
N PHE A 514 0.86 2.77 -22.81
CA PHE A 514 2.15 2.07 -22.90
C PHE A 514 2.70 2.21 -24.30
N ASN A 515 3.67 3.10 -24.48
CA ASN A 515 4.15 3.46 -25.81
C ASN A 515 5.65 3.23 -25.95
N ASN A 516 6.09 2.61 -27.05
CA ASN A 516 7.51 2.46 -27.40
C ASN A 516 8.38 1.84 -26.27
N ASN A 517 7.81 0.91 -25.48
CA ASN A 517 8.59 0.18 -24.48
C ASN A 517 9.25 -1.05 -25.10
N THR A 518 10.45 -1.39 -24.66
CA THR A 518 11.24 -2.46 -25.26
C THR A 518 11.71 -3.48 -24.24
N SER A 519 11.51 -4.76 -24.53
CA SER A 519 12.07 -5.86 -23.77
C SER A 519 13.07 -6.66 -24.60
N THR A 520 14.25 -6.94 -24.04
CA THR A 520 15.21 -7.88 -24.64
C THR A 520 14.83 -9.35 -24.45
N GLY A 521 13.75 -9.60 -23.70
CA GLY A 521 13.14 -10.91 -23.50
C GLY A 521 11.65 -10.88 -23.81
N VAL A 522 10.79 -10.87 -22.79
CA VAL A 522 9.34 -11.02 -22.89
C VAL A 522 8.60 -9.76 -22.44
N GLY A 523 7.43 -9.49 -23.05
CA GLY A 523 6.55 -8.38 -22.71
C GLY A 523 7.21 -7.01 -22.99
N GLY A 524 7.05 -6.48 -24.20
CA GLY A 524 7.65 -5.18 -24.58
C GLY A 524 7.26 -4.06 -23.63
N ALA A 525 6.02 -4.04 -23.17
CA ALA A 525 5.55 -3.14 -22.12
C ALA A 525 5.44 -3.86 -20.75
N VAL A 526 4.71 -4.99 -20.69
CA VAL A 526 4.37 -5.66 -19.43
C VAL A 526 4.69 -7.15 -19.49
N ALA A 527 5.39 -7.68 -18.49
CA ALA A 527 5.57 -9.11 -18.31
C ALA A 527 4.93 -9.57 -16.99
N VAL A 528 4.12 -10.63 -17.04
CA VAL A 528 3.41 -11.23 -15.91
C VAL A 528 3.85 -12.67 -15.75
N ASN A 529 4.58 -12.96 -14.70
CA ASN A 529 5.25 -14.24 -14.53
C ASN A 529 4.60 -15.19 -13.51
N THR A 530 3.51 -14.85 -12.85
CA THR A 530 2.72 -15.76 -11.99
C THR A 530 1.50 -15.08 -11.34
N GLY A 531 0.62 -15.89 -10.77
CA GLY A 531 -0.49 -15.77 -9.79
C GLY A 531 -1.24 -14.45 -9.53
N ILE A 532 -0.72 -13.30 -9.91
CA ILE A 532 -1.43 -12.02 -9.84
C ILE A 532 -2.33 -11.90 -11.08
N VAL A 533 -3.43 -11.16 -10.94
CA VAL A 533 -4.35 -10.85 -12.04
C VAL A 533 -4.29 -9.36 -12.35
N PRO A 534 -3.30 -8.88 -13.13
CA PRO A 534 -3.32 -7.49 -13.60
C PRO A 534 -4.56 -7.25 -14.48
N THR A 535 -5.19 -6.10 -14.23
CA THR A 535 -6.37 -5.67 -14.99
C THR A 535 -6.04 -4.38 -15.75
N PHE A 536 -6.30 -4.39 -17.05
CA PHE A 536 -6.11 -3.26 -17.95
C PHE A 536 -7.48 -2.79 -18.47
N ASN A 537 -7.89 -1.59 -18.09
CA ASN A 537 -9.15 -1.00 -18.51
C ASN A 537 -8.91 0.24 -19.39
N ASN A 538 -9.41 0.24 -20.60
CA ASN A 538 -9.31 1.36 -21.56
C ASN A 538 -7.87 1.84 -21.76
N CYS A 539 -6.90 0.91 -21.76
CA CYS A 539 -5.49 1.21 -21.96
C CYS A 539 -5.10 1.15 -23.44
N VAL A 540 -4.08 1.93 -23.79
CA VAL A 540 -3.47 1.92 -25.13
C VAL A 540 -2.07 1.32 -25.03
N PHE A 541 -1.79 0.34 -25.90
CA PHE A 541 -0.48 -0.25 -26.05
C PHE A 541 -0.03 -0.02 -27.50
N SER A 542 0.98 0.82 -27.71
CA SER A 542 1.44 1.17 -29.06
C SER A 542 2.95 1.05 -29.19
N GLN A 543 3.41 0.50 -30.32
CA GLN A 543 4.81 0.43 -30.70
C GLN A 543 5.71 -0.27 -29.66
N ASN A 544 5.17 -1.15 -28.81
CA ASN A 544 5.97 -1.90 -27.85
C ASN A 544 6.63 -3.10 -28.54
N THR A 545 7.88 -3.40 -28.16
CA THR A 545 8.69 -4.43 -28.81
C THR A 545 9.28 -5.42 -27.82
N ALA A 546 9.13 -6.72 -28.11
CA ALA A 546 9.76 -7.80 -27.36
C ALA A 546 10.57 -8.73 -28.26
N LYS A 547 11.67 -9.29 -27.71
CA LYS A 547 12.46 -10.28 -28.44
C LYS A 547 11.83 -11.67 -28.46
N THR A 548 11.15 -12.08 -27.39
CA THR A 548 10.72 -13.47 -27.24
C THR A 548 9.20 -13.65 -27.22
N GLY A 549 8.46 -12.85 -26.53
CA GLY A 549 7.01 -13.07 -26.43
C GLY A 549 6.22 -11.83 -25.99
N GLY A 550 5.07 -11.62 -26.63
CA GLY A 550 4.17 -10.51 -26.36
C GLY A 550 4.79 -9.14 -26.61
N GLY A 551 4.68 -8.61 -27.83
CA GLY A 551 5.24 -7.28 -28.14
C GLY A 551 4.77 -6.21 -27.14
N ALA A 552 3.53 -6.28 -26.69
CA ALA A 552 3.02 -5.47 -25.60
C ALA A 552 3.00 -6.24 -24.27
N ILE A 553 2.24 -7.34 -24.16
CA ILE A 553 2.05 -8.08 -22.92
C ILE A 553 2.49 -9.54 -23.08
N SER A 554 3.36 -10.00 -22.18
CA SER A 554 3.65 -11.42 -21.97
C SER A 554 3.00 -11.90 -20.66
N ASN A 555 2.17 -12.93 -20.74
CA ASN A 555 1.54 -13.59 -19.61
C ASN A 555 2.08 -15.01 -19.48
N GLU A 556 3.05 -15.22 -18.62
CA GLU A 556 3.69 -16.51 -18.36
C GLU A 556 3.15 -17.11 -17.06
N VAL A 557 2.36 -18.19 -17.16
CA VAL A 557 1.79 -18.89 -16.00
C VAL A 557 0.94 -17.98 -15.08
N GLY A 558 0.46 -16.85 -15.59
CA GLY A 558 -0.35 -15.86 -14.88
C GLY A 558 -1.78 -15.78 -15.43
N THR A 559 -2.48 -14.81 -14.95
CA THR A 559 -3.81 -14.44 -15.47
C THR A 559 -3.86 -12.95 -15.75
N ILE A 560 -4.39 -12.54 -16.92
CA ILE A 560 -4.59 -11.12 -17.25
C ILE A 560 -6.04 -10.85 -17.62
N ILE A 561 -6.52 -9.63 -17.32
CA ILE A 561 -7.81 -9.13 -17.78
C ILE A 561 -7.55 -7.85 -18.59
N VAL A 562 -8.02 -7.85 -19.84
CA VAL A 562 -7.89 -6.75 -20.80
C VAL A 562 -9.29 -6.34 -21.23
N ASN A 563 -9.69 -5.12 -20.98
CA ASN A 563 -11.04 -4.64 -21.26
C ASN A 563 -11.03 -3.23 -21.86
N GLY A 564 -11.61 -3.09 -23.06
CA GLY A 564 -11.73 -1.80 -23.75
C GLY A 564 -10.40 -1.22 -24.23
N CYS A 565 -9.38 -2.06 -24.41
CA CYS A 565 -8.03 -1.62 -24.75
C CYS A 565 -7.80 -1.51 -26.26
N SER A 566 -6.70 -0.85 -26.64
CA SER A 566 -6.20 -0.82 -28.02
C SER A 566 -4.74 -1.27 -28.03
N PHE A 567 -4.42 -2.19 -28.94
CA PHE A 567 -3.05 -2.66 -29.23
C PHE A 567 -2.74 -2.30 -30.67
N THR A 568 -1.78 -1.39 -30.89
CA THR A 568 -1.45 -0.87 -32.21
C THR A 568 0.06 -0.92 -32.45
N ASP A 569 0.49 -1.44 -33.61
CA ASP A 569 1.90 -1.47 -34.03
C ASP A 569 2.85 -2.18 -33.04
N ASN A 570 2.35 -3.12 -32.23
CA ASN A 570 3.22 -3.85 -31.31
C ASN A 570 3.89 -5.02 -32.05
N TYR A 571 5.15 -5.28 -31.69
CA TYR A 571 5.99 -6.23 -32.41
C TYR A 571 6.72 -7.19 -31.48
N SER A 572 6.74 -8.45 -31.87
CA SER A 572 7.58 -9.46 -31.22
C SER A 572 8.43 -10.20 -32.25
N THR A 573 9.66 -10.59 -31.88
CA THR A 573 10.43 -11.44 -32.77
C THR A 573 9.84 -12.84 -32.89
N ASN A 574 9.29 -13.39 -31.81
CA ASN A 574 8.88 -14.80 -31.81
C ASN A 574 7.37 -15.03 -31.57
N HIS A 575 6.76 -14.45 -30.54
CA HIS A 575 5.45 -14.91 -30.08
C HIS A 575 4.48 -13.74 -29.79
N GLY A 576 3.34 -13.69 -30.51
CA GLY A 576 2.27 -12.72 -30.27
C GLY A 576 2.70 -11.26 -30.34
N GLY A 577 2.46 -10.60 -31.47
CA GLY A 577 2.86 -9.20 -31.65
C GLY A 577 2.31 -8.27 -30.57
N ALA A 578 1.05 -8.49 -30.15
CA ALA A 578 0.47 -7.79 -29.00
C ALA A 578 0.56 -8.61 -27.72
N ILE A 579 -0.09 -9.77 -27.65
CA ILE A 579 -0.23 -10.57 -26.44
C ILE A 579 0.30 -11.99 -26.64
N CYS A 580 1.13 -12.47 -25.71
CA CYS A 580 1.49 -13.87 -25.60
C CYS A 580 0.99 -14.42 -24.25
N THR A 581 0.21 -15.49 -24.26
CA THR A 581 -0.23 -16.23 -23.08
C THR A 581 0.38 -17.62 -23.09
N TYR A 582 1.20 -17.95 -22.09
CA TYR A 582 2.05 -19.14 -22.11
C TYR A 582 1.97 -19.89 -20.78
N GLY A 583 1.52 -21.14 -20.80
CA GLY A 583 1.45 -22.02 -19.61
C GLY A 583 2.80 -22.55 -19.13
N GLU A 584 3.88 -22.08 -19.71
CA GLU A 584 5.27 -22.37 -19.35
C GLU A 584 6.08 -21.10 -19.28
N LYS A 585 7.12 -21.08 -18.50
CA LYS A 585 8.00 -19.89 -18.45
C LYS A 585 8.93 -19.84 -19.66
N LEU A 586 8.86 -18.78 -20.45
CA LEU A 586 9.74 -18.52 -21.61
C LEU A 586 11.07 -17.87 -21.20
N SER A 587 11.13 -17.25 -20.02
CA SER A 587 12.31 -16.54 -19.51
C SER A 587 12.98 -17.31 -18.36
N GLY A 588 14.28 -17.60 -18.47
CA GLY A 588 15.13 -18.18 -17.43
C GLY A 588 15.19 -19.71 -17.38
N ASN A 589 16.08 -20.23 -16.50
CA ASN A 589 16.48 -21.64 -16.44
C ASN A 589 15.55 -22.57 -15.66
N ALA A 590 14.44 -22.09 -15.11
CA ALA A 590 13.51 -22.90 -14.35
C ALA A 590 12.29 -23.25 -15.19
N THR A 591 12.02 -24.52 -15.39
CA THR A 591 10.77 -24.99 -15.98
C THR A 591 9.65 -24.75 -14.96
N ILE A 592 8.95 -23.65 -15.09
CA ILE A 592 7.71 -23.41 -14.35
C ILE A 592 6.58 -23.77 -15.30
N THR A 593 5.83 -24.81 -14.97
CA THR A 593 4.65 -25.24 -15.72
C THR A 593 3.40 -24.93 -14.89
N GLY A 594 2.39 -24.40 -15.53
CA GLY A 594 1.11 -24.06 -14.91
C GLY A 594 0.08 -23.68 -15.96
N GLN A 595 -1.03 -23.14 -15.52
CA GLN A 595 -2.06 -22.62 -16.40
C GLN A 595 -1.92 -21.09 -16.49
N ALA A 596 -1.87 -20.54 -17.71
CA ALA A 596 -1.98 -19.13 -17.97
C ALA A 596 -3.35 -18.81 -18.55
N ASN A 597 -4.00 -17.74 -18.11
CA ASN A 597 -5.31 -17.35 -18.63
C ASN A 597 -5.30 -15.89 -19.09
N ALA A 598 -5.92 -15.60 -20.24
CA ALA A 598 -6.14 -14.25 -20.72
C ALA A 598 -7.63 -14.03 -20.99
N TYR A 599 -8.20 -13.02 -20.33
CA TYR A 599 -9.57 -12.56 -20.53
C TYR A 599 -9.53 -11.24 -21.28
N ILE A 600 -10.01 -11.23 -22.53
CA ILE A 600 -9.89 -10.09 -23.44
C ILE A 600 -11.29 -9.69 -23.89
N TYR A 601 -11.64 -8.47 -23.61
CA TYR A 601 -12.98 -7.93 -23.88
C TYR A 601 -12.89 -6.60 -24.62
N ASN A 602 -13.78 -6.38 -25.60
CA ASN A 602 -14.02 -5.07 -26.21
C ASN A 602 -12.73 -4.38 -26.72
N THR A 603 -11.80 -5.14 -27.28
CA THR A 603 -10.43 -4.70 -27.56
C THR A 603 -10.16 -4.60 -29.06
N LEU A 604 -9.41 -3.57 -29.46
CA LEU A 604 -8.87 -3.40 -30.80
C LEU A 604 -7.46 -3.95 -30.89
N PHE A 605 -7.18 -4.75 -31.92
CA PHE A 605 -5.85 -5.17 -32.34
C PHE A 605 -5.60 -4.71 -33.77
N ASP A 606 -4.70 -3.75 -33.96
CA ASP A 606 -4.40 -3.12 -35.25
C ASP A 606 -2.90 -3.18 -35.54
N ASN A 607 -2.52 -3.73 -36.67
CA ASN A 607 -1.13 -3.79 -37.15
C ASN A 607 -0.14 -4.38 -36.13
N ASN A 608 -0.53 -5.42 -35.36
CA ASN A 608 0.40 -6.11 -34.47
C ASN A 608 1.04 -7.31 -35.20
N ASP A 609 2.35 -7.46 -35.08
CA ASP A 609 3.07 -8.41 -35.92
C ASP A 609 4.22 -9.15 -35.24
N VAL A 610 4.67 -10.22 -35.89
CA VAL A 610 5.81 -11.05 -35.47
C VAL A 610 6.74 -11.34 -36.66
N SER A 611 8.07 -11.37 -36.44
CA SER A 611 9.00 -11.70 -37.48
C SER A 611 9.08 -13.18 -37.81
N ASP A 612 8.79 -14.05 -36.84
CA ASP A 612 8.81 -15.51 -37.04
C ASP A 612 7.55 -15.95 -37.80
N SER A 613 7.73 -16.56 -38.96
CA SER A 613 6.66 -17.04 -39.82
C SER A 613 5.73 -18.08 -39.18
N ASN A 614 6.08 -18.63 -38.00
CA ASN A 614 5.35 -19.67 -37.33
C ASN A 614 4.65 -19.26 -36.02
N GLN A 615 4.43 -17.97 -35.80
CA GLN A 615 3.90 -17.46 -34.53
C GLN A 615 2.68 -16.53 -34.74
N GLY A 616 1.79 -16.41 -33.73
CA GLY A 616 0.54 -15.63 -33.87
C GLY A 616 0.80 -14.13 -33.97
N GLY A 617 0.21 -13.45 -34.96
CA GLY A 617 0.42 -12.03 -35.21
C GLY A 617 0.01 -11.14 -34.06
N SER A 618 -1.26 -11.04 -33.76
CA SER A 618 -1.73 -10.24 -32.61
C SER A 618 -1.67 -11.01 -31.31
N ILE A 619 -2.21 -12.23 -31.24
CA ILE A 619 -2.29 -13.03 -30.03
C ILE A 619 -1.73 -14.42 -30.26
N LYS A 620 -0.91 -14.91 -29.32
CA LYS A 620 -0.54 -16.31 -29.22
C LYS A 620 -0.87 -16.89 -27.85
N ALA A 621 -1.62 -17.98 -27.81
CA ALA A 621 -1.80 -18.84 -26.66
C ALA A 621 -1.08 -20.17 -26.85
N HIS A 622 -0.27 -20.62 -25.90
CA HIS A 622 0.57 -21.80 -26.05
C HIS A 622 0.73 -22.58 -24.72
N GLY A 623 0.86 -23.90 -24.80
CA GLY A 623 1.28 -24.76 -23.70
C GLY A 623 0.49 -24.54 -22.40
N ASN A 624 -0.78 -24.91 -22.31
CA ASN A 624 -1.72 -24.57 -21.21
C ASN A 624 -2.07 -23.08 -21.08
N GLY A 625 -1.83 -22.27 -22.11
CA GLY A 625 -2.25 -20.88 -22.15
C GLY A 625 -3.68 -20.73 -22.66
N ASN A 626 -4.66 -20.54 -21.80
CA ASN A 626 -6.06 -20.39 -22.20
C ASN A 626 -6.41 -18.93 -22.51
N ILE A 627 -7.33 -18.73 -23.46
CA ILE A 627 -7.83 -17.39 -23.79
C ILE A 627 -9.35 -17.39 -23.94
N VAL A 628 -9.95 -16.27 -23.56
CA VAL A 628 -11.30 -15.90 -23.98
C VAL A 628 -11.25 -14.50 -24.58
N VAL A 629 -11.72 -14.38 -25.79
CA VAL A 629 -11.75 -13.12 -26.54
C VAL A 629 -13.18 -12.81 -26.92
N VAL A 630 -13.71 -11.71 -26.44
CA VAL A 630 -15.12 -11.33 -26.65
C VAL A 630 -15.18 -9.91 -27.24
N ASN A 631 -16.05 -9.72 -28.23
CA ASN A 631 -16.37 -8.41 -28.82
C ASN A 631 -15.11 -7.60 -29.25
N SER A 632 -14.16 -8.24 -29.92
CA SER A 632 -12.89 -7.61 -30.26
C SER A 632 -12.66 -7.56 -31.77
N THR A 633 -11.93 -6.53 -32.20
CA THR A 633 -11.62 -6.28 -33.62
C THR A 633 -10.14 -6.54 -33.88
N PHE A 634 -9.85 -7.26 -34.99
CA PHE A 634 -8.48 -7.57 -35.45
C PHE A 634 -8.31 -7.13 -36.88
N ARG A 635 -7.34 -6.25 -37.17
CA ARG A 635 -7.09 -5.71 -38.49
C ARG A 635 -5.59 -5.46 -38.78
N ASN A 636 -5.29 -5.30 -40.09
CA ASN A 636 -3.99 -4.86 -40.62
C ASN A 636 -2.77 -5.73 -40.17
N SER A 637 -2.95 -6.89 -39.63
CA SER A 637 -1.83 -7.77 -39.26
C SER A 637 -1.32 -8.56 -40.45
N ASP A 638 0.00 -8.70 -40.59
CA ASP A 638 0.68 -9.42 -41.67
C ASP A 638 1.42 -10.70 -41.22
N ALA A 639 1.12 -11.21 -40.05
CA ALA A 639 1.77 -12.40 -39.52
C ALA A 639 1.48 -13.66 -40.35
N SER A 640 2.48 -14.44 -40.66
CA SER A 640 2.40 -15.53 -41.65
C SER A 640 1.55 -16.74 -41.22
N THR A 641 1.23 -16.93 -39.91
CA THR A 641 0.52 -18.10 -39.40
C THR A 641 -0.55 -17.78 -38.36
N GLY A 642 -1.54 -17.00 -38.77
CA GLY A 642 -2.70 -16.68 -37.93
C GLY A 642 -2.53 -15.42 -37.08
N ILE A 643 -3.52 -14.55 -37.16
CA ILE A 643 -3.60 -13.34 -36.36
C ILE A 643 -3.79 -13.70 -34.88
N LEU A 644 -4.72 -14.64 -34.64
CA LEU A 644 -4.90 -15.30 -33.36
C LEU A 644 -4.45 -16.75 -33.51
N ARG A 645 -3.44 -17.17 -32.73
CA ARG A 645 -2.90 -18.51 -32.79
C ARG A 645 -3.00 -19.23 -31.44
N LEU A 646 -3.56 -20.44 -31.46
CA LEU A 646 -3.52 -21.40 -30.35
C LEU A 646 -2.60 -22.58 -30.70
N ARG A 647 -1.81 -23.01 -29.73
CA ARG A 647 -0.99 -24.23 -29.85
C ARG A 647 -0.92 -24.96 -28.53
N SER A 648 -1.39 -26.18 -28.49
CA SER A 648 -1.14 -27.10 -27.38
C SER A 648 0.19 -27.81 -27.53
N GLN A 649 0.86 -28.10 -26.43
CA GLN A 649 1.96 -29.07 -26.37
C GLN A 649 1.44 -30.46 -26.12
N VAL A 650 0.42 -30.58 -25.28
CA VAL A 650 -0.39 -31.79 -25.11
C VAL A 650 -1.74 -31.48 -25.70
N VAL A 651 -2.23 -32.31 -26.58
CA VAL A 651 -3.51 -32.12 -27.28
C VAL A 651 -4.62 -31.73 -26.30
N GLY A 652 -5.33 -30.61 -26.61
CA GLY A 652 -6.41 -30.07 -25.77
C GLY A 652 -5.98 -29.36 -24.49
N SER A 653 -4.67 -29.23 -24.21
CA SER A 653 -4.20 -28.54 -22.99
C SER A 653 -4.38 -27.01 -23.05
N THR A 654 -4.43 -26.43 -24.27
CA THR A 654 -4.74 -25.02 -24.50
C THR A 654 -6.19 -24.90 -24.95
N LYS A 655 -6.93 -23.95 -24.35
CA LYS A 655 -8.34 -23.73 -24.67
C LYS A 655 -8.58 -22.30 -25.11
N GLY A 656 -9.44 -22.11 -26.12
CA GLY A 656 -9.74 -20.76 -26.63
C GLY A 656 -11.21 -20.57 -26.97
N TRP A 657 -11.76 -19.44 -26.58
CA TRP A 657 -13.10 -18.96 -26.97
C TRP A 657 -12.98 -17.63 -27.70
N VAL A 658 -13.57 -17.53 -28.86
CA VAL A 658 -13.64 -16.31 -29.68
C VAL A 658 -15.11 -16.03 -29.94
N ILE A 659 -15.64 -14.97 -29.37
CA ILE A 659 -17.08 -14.70 -29.35
C ILE A 659 -17.39 -13.26 -29.74
N GLY A 660 -18.26 -13.07 -30.75
CA GLY A 660 -18.63 -11.73 -31.18
C GLY A 660 -17.47 -10.87 -31.68
N CYS A 661 -16.48 -11.48 -32.31
CA CYS A 661 -15.30 -10.77 -32.81
C CYS A 661 -15.40 -10.45 -34.30
N THR A 662 -14.58 -9.52 -34.79
CA THR A 662 -14.45 -9.20 -36.23
C THR A 662 -12.96 -9.25 -36.61
N PHE A 663 -12.64 -10.07 -37.62
CA PHE A 663 -11.33 -10.14 -38.26
C PHE A 663 -11.49 -9.61 -39.68
N SER A 664 -10.77 -8.59 -40.07
CA SER A 664 -10.86 -8.00 -41.42
C SER A 664 -9.59 -7.22 -41.78
N GLU A 665 -9.29 -7.13 -43.06
CA GLU A 665 -8.09 -6.44 -43.57
C GLU A 665 -6.77 -7.05 -43.15
N ASN A 666 -6.77 -8.30 -42.68
CA ASN A 666 -5.51 -9.01 -42.35
C ASN A 666 -5.02 -9.77 -43.60
N ASN A 667 -3.73 -9.76 -43.85
CA ASN A 667 -3.15 -10.40 -45.02
C ASN A 667 -2.98 -11.93 -44.90
N LYS A 668 -3.30 -12.49 -43.73
CA LYS A 668 -3.07 -13.92 -43.39
C LYS A 668 -4.28 -14.55 -42.74
N THR A 669 -4.10 -15.76 -42.21
CA THR A 669 -5.14 -16.51 -41.55
C THR A 669 -5.65 -15.80 -40.31
N SER A 670 -6.95 -15.55 -40.19
CA SER A 670 -7.57 -14.94 -39.01
C SER A 670 -7.25 -15.75 -37.75
N ILE A 671 -7.58 -17.07 -37.80
CA ILE A 671 -7.38 -17.97 -36.65
C ILE A 671 -6.58 -19.19 -37.07
N TYR A 672 -5.50 -19.48 -36.35
CA TYR A 672 -4.71 -20.71 -36.54
C TYR A 672 -4.76 -21.55 -35.27
N ASN A 673 -5.34 -22.75 -35.37
CA ASN A 673 -5.43 -23.71 -34.28
C ASN A 673 -4.49 -24.91 -34.50
N GLN A 674 -3.63 -25.18 -33.52
CA GLN A 674 -2.74 -26.34 -33.52
C GLN A 674 -2.94 -27.16 -32.25
N ASP A 675 -3.56 -28.36 -32.37
CA ASP A 675 -3.76 -29.31 -31.29
C ASP A 675 -4.49 -28.75 -30.02
N SER A 676 -5.25 -27.65 -30.16
CA SER A 676 -5.93 -26.97 -29.07
C SER A 676 -7.44 -27.10 -29.16
N ASP A 677 -8.13 -27.07 -28.02
CA ASP A 677 -9.59 -26.99 -27.96
C ASP A 677 -10.01 -25.54 -28.27
N MET A 678 -10.88 -25.36 -29.26
CA MET A 678 -11.27 -24.02 -29.69
C MET A 678 -12.73 -23.91 -30.04
N TRP A 679 -13.36 -22.85 -29.54
CA TRP A 679 -14.76 -22.51 -29.78
C TRP A 679 -14.87 -21.12 -30.37
N VAL A 680 -15.54 -21.00 -31.53
CA VAL A 680 -15.74 -19.73 -32.24
C VAL A 680 -17.23 -19.51 -32.43
N TYR A 681 -17.73 -18.40 -31.86
CA TYR A 681 -19.15 -18.11 -31.89
C TYR A 681 -19.41 -16.66 -32.30
N ASN A 682 -20.47 -16.42 -33.05
CA ASN A 682 -20.98 -15.08 -33.39
C ASN A 682 -19.89 -14.14 -33.95
N THR A 683 -18.93 -14.70 -34.67
CA THR A 683 -17.69 -14.04 -35.09
C THR A 683 -17.67 -13.91 -36.63
N ILE A 684 -17.19 -12.76 -37.12
CA ILE A 684 -16.97 -12.49 -38.53
C ILE A 684 -15.50 -12.69 -38.87
N LEU A 685 -15.21 -13.60 -39.80
CA LEU A 685 -13.88 -13.86 -40.32
C LEU A 685 -13.82 -13.41 -41.78
N ASN A 686 -13.37 -12.18 -42.02
CA ASN A 686 -13.36 -11.53 -43.33
C ASN A 686 -11.94 -11.40 -43.93
N ASP A 687 -11.09 -12.38 -43.70
CA ASP A 687 -9.71 -12.42 -44.20
C ASP A 687 -9.56 -13.47 -45.33
N THR A 688 -8.47 -13.38 -46.10
CA THR A 688 -8.17 -14.28 -47.21
C THR A 688 -8.15 -15.76 -46.79
N ASN A 689 -7.64 -16.06 -45.58
CA ASN A 689 -7.66 -17.37 -44.96
C ASN A 689 -8.30 -17.27 -43.57
N SER A 690 -9.58 -17.56 -43.49
CA SER A 690 -10.33 -17.33 -42.25
C SER A 690 -9.93 -18.24 -41.08
N TYR A 691 -9.75 -19.52 -41.36
CA TYR A 691 -9.41 -20.48 -40.32
C TYR A 691 -8.50 -21.61 -40.83
N TYR A 692 -7.48 -21.95 -40.02
CA TYR A 692 -6.58 -23.07 -40.31
C TYR A 692 -6.40 -23.95 -39.07
N ALA A 693 -6.58 -25.27 -39.24
CA ALA A 693 -6.27 -26.27 -38.22
C ALA A 693 -5.13 -27.18 -38.71
N ASN A 694 -4.09 -27.31 -37.92
CA ASN A 694 -2.96 -28.18 -38.22
C ASN A 694 -2.72 -29.20 -37.10
N ASN A 695 -2.63 -30.46 -37.52
CA ASN A 695 -2.26 -31.60 -36.69
C ASN A 695 -0.78 -31.95 -36.93
N ALA A 696 0.13 -31.20 -36.39
CA ALA A 696 1.57 -31.49 -36.55
C ALA A 696 2.09 -32.43 -35.45
N GLY A 697 1.51 -33.67 -35.30
CA GLY A 697 2.03 -34.60 -34.35
C GLY A 697 1.21 -35.90 -34.37
N GLY A 698 1.48 -36.76 -35.31
CA GLY A 698 0.80 -38.03 -35.53
C GLY A 698 0.44 -38.79 -34.26
N ASN A 699 -0.77 -39.23 -34.17
CA ASN A 699 -1.56 -40.00 -33.20
C ASN A 699 -2.60 -39.15 -32.43
N GLY A 700 -3.03 -38.03 -32.95
CA GLY A 700 -3.95 -37.13 -32.26
C GLY A 700 -5.41 -37.51 -32.47
N THR A 701 -6.14 -37.75 -31.43
CA THR A 701 -7.54 -37.36 -31.33
C THR A 701 -7.56 -35.84 -31.46
N PHE A 702 -8.31 -35.32 -32.43
CA PHE A 702 -8.46 -33.88 -32.61
C PHE A 702 -9.16 -33.28 -31.39
N GLY A 703 -8.66 -32.23 -30.81
CA GLY A 703 -9.43 -31.41 -29.88
C GLY A 703 -10.77 -31.02 -30.54
N ASP A 704 -11.85 -31.10 -29.83
CA ASP A 704 -13.20 -30.85 -30.34
C ASP A 704 -13.29 -29.40 -30.81
N ILE A 705 -13.25 -29.20 -32.12
CA ILE A 705 -13.55 -27.87 -32.72
C ILE A 705 -15.06 -27.83 -32.92
N VAL A 706 -15.73 -27.11 -32.04
CA VAL A 706 -17.18 -26.89 -32.16
C VAL A 706 -17.44 -25.60 -32.90
N PHE A 707 -17.72 -25.68 -34.18
CA PHE A 707 -18.35 -24.58 -34.89
C PHE A 707 -19.87 -24.70 -34.63
N LEU A 708 -20.40 -23.73 -33.93
CA LEU A 708 -21.85 -23.65 -33.79
C LEU A 708 -22.52 -23.22 -35.09
N LYS A 709 -23.75 -23.64 -35.23
CA LYS A 709 -24.65 -23.46 -36.34
C LYS A 709 -24.71 -22.04 -36.91
N ASP A 710 -24.37 -21.05 -36.11
CA ASP A 710 -24.55 -19.62 -36.42
C ASP A 710 -23.21 -18.89 -36.67
N ASN A 711 -22.11 -19.60 -36.94
CA ASN A 711 -20.84 -19.01 -37.36
C ASN A 711 -20.75 -18.91 -38.86
N TYR A 712 -20.72 -17.70 -39.38
CA TYR A 712 -20.46 -17.41 -40.76
C TYR A 712 -18.99 -17.09 -40.98
N TYR A 713 -18.40 -17.61 -42.02
CA TYR A 713 -17.04 -17.26 -42.43
C TYR A 713 -17.06 -16.82 -43.90
N TYR A 714 -16.22 -15.86 -44.19
CA TYR A 714 -15.90 -15.45 -45.55
C TYR A 714 -14.48 -15.93 -45.87
N SER A 715 -14.32 -16.67 -46.96
CA SER A 715 -13.03 -17.07 -47.50
C SER A 715 -12.96 -16.78 -48.99
N PRO A 716 -12.53 -15.55 -49.39
CA PRO A 716 -12.39 -15.21 -50.80
C PRO A 716 -11.20 -16.02 -51.40
N GLY A 717 -11.46 -17.25 -51.84
CA GLY A 717 -10.48 -18.13 -52.48
C GLY A 717 -9.59 -18.92 -51.58
N GLY A 718 -9.81 -18.97 -50.28
CA GLY A 718 -8.97 -19.67 -49.33
C GLY A 718 -9.09 -21.19 -49.32
N ASN A 719 -7.97 -21.86 -49.27
CA ASN A 719 -7.90 -23.32 -49.04
C ASN A 719 -8.06 -23.63 -47.57
N LEU A 720 -9.27 -23.99 -47.14
CA LEU A 720 -9.48 -24.66 -45.87
C LEU A 720 -8.85 -26.03 -45.94
N THR A 721 -7.90 -26.34 -45.09
CA THR A 721 -7.21 -27.64 -44.99
C THR A 721 -7.50 -28.36 -43.70
N GLY A 722 -7.52 -29.69 -43.72
CA GLY A 722 -7.69 -30.52 -42.55
C GLY A 722 -9.15 -30.71 -42.12
N VAL A 723 -9.37 -30.91 -40.80
CA VAL A 723 -10.67 -31.23 -40.19
C VAL A 723 -11.67 -30.10 -40.32
N ALA A 724 -11.21 -28.85 -40.25
CA ALA A 724 -12.09 -27.70 -40.47
C ALA A 724 -12.76 -27.75 -41.86
N LYS A 725 -12.03 -28.21 -42.91
CA LYS A 725 -12.60 -28.40 -44.23
C LYS A 725 -13.67 -29.51 -44.25
N ALA A 726 -13.39 -30.64 -43.55
CA ALA A 726 -14.32 -31.75 -43.49
C ALA A 726 -15.60 -31.39 -42.72
N TYR A 727 -15.47 -30.70 -41.59
CA TYR A 727 -16.57 -30.23 -40.78
C TYR A 727 -17.42 -29.18 -41.48
N LEU A 728 -16.80 -28.15 -42.03
CA LEU A 728 -17.50 -27.12 -42.83
C LEU A 728 -18.12 -27.72 -44.10
N SER A 729 -17.55 -28.79 -44.64
CA SER A 729 -18.16 -29.55 -45.77
C SER A 729 -19.39 -30.33 -45.34
N SER A 730 -19.55 -30.68 -44.09
CA SER A 730 -20.72 -31.42 -43.56
C SER A 730 -21.89 -30.50 -43.17
N LEU A 731 -21.67 -29.17 -43.03
CA LEU A 731 -22.74 -28.23 -42.69
C LEU A 731 -23.67 -28.03 -43.90
N THR A 732 -24.95 -28.24 -43.64
CA THR A 732 -25.99 -28.13 -44.68
C THR A 732 -26.32 -26.69 -45.05
N ASP A 733 -26.13 -25.73 -44.15
CA ASP A 733 -26.35 -24.29 -44.33
C ASP A 733 -25.03 -23.51 -44.40
N LYS A 734 -24.43 -23.50 -45.58
CA LYS A 734 -23.21 -22.75 -45.85
C LYS A 734 -23.54 -21.42 -46.48
N THR A 735 -23.78 -20.41 -45.70
CA THR A 735 -23.86 -19.06 -46.22
C THR A 735 -22.47 -18.44 -46.16
N GLN A 736 -21.81 -18.38 -47.31
CA GLN A 736 -20.62 -17.54 -47.46
C GLN A 736 -21.07 -16.09 -47.42
N LEU A 737 -20.54 -15.28 -46.47
CA LEU A 737 -20.80 -13.86 -46.44
C LEU A 737 -20.14 -13.20 -47.65
N ASP A 738 -20.89 -12.34 -48.28
CA ASP A 738 -20.35 -11.40 -49.28
C ASP A 738 -19.45 -10.40 -48.52
N ALA A 739 -18.32 -10.02 -49.13
CA ALA A 739 -17.44 -8.99 -48.57
C ALA A 739 -18.14 -7.66 -48.23
N SER A 740 -19.25 -7.39 -48.89
CA SER A 740 -20.10 -6.22 -48.68
C SER A 740 -20.82 -6.19 -47.31
N VAL A 741 -20.86 -7.31 -46.56
CA VAL A 741 -21.49 -7.32 -45.23
C VAL A 741 -20.61 -6.68 -44.15
N VAL A 742 -19.31 -6.51 -44.42
CA VAL A 742 -18.38 -5.76 -43.55
C VAL A 742 -18.16 -4.41 -44.21
N GLY A 743 -18.70 -3.36 -43.62
CA GLY A 743 -18.56 -1.98 -44.14
C GLY A 743 -17.19 -1.39 -43.80
N ALA A 744 -17.04 -0.10 -44.06
CA ALA A 744 -15.78 0.60 -43.75
C ALA A 744 -15.47 0.59 -42.24
N TYR A 745 -14.16 0.61 -41.96
CA TYR A 745 -13.69 0.80 -40.59
C TYR A 745 -13.93 2.22 -40.10
N ASP A 746 -14.51 2.37 -38.92
CA ASP A 746 -14.69 3.65 -38.25
C ASP A 746 -13.51 3.92 -37.33
N GLU A 747 -12.60 4.77 -37.77
CA GLU A 747 -11.37 5.11 -37.03
C GLU A 747 -11.67 5.73 -35.65
N THR A 748 -12.80 6.45 -35.52
CA THR A 748 -13.17 7.06 -34.23
C THR A 748 -13.75 6.03 -33.26
N LYS A 749 -14.48 5.07 -33.78
CA LYS A 749 -15.11 4.00 -32.98
C LYS A 749 -14.20 2.78 -32.82
N GLY A 750 -13.19 2.60 -33.67
CA GLY A 750 -12.31 1.44 -33.65
C GLY A 750 -13.03 0.13 -33.96
N VAL A 751 -14.01 0.17 -34.84
CA VAL A 751 -14.87 -0.97 -35.19
C VAL A 751 -15.29 -0.92 -36.67
N TYR A 752 -15.66 -2.07 -37.20
CA TYR A 752 -16.32 -2.18 -38.52
C TYR A 752 -17.83 -2.12 -38.36
N SER A 753 -18.52 -1.44 -39.24
CA SER A 753 -19.96 -1.59 -39.43
C SER A 753 -20.28 -2.93 -40.11
N VAL A 754 -21.46 -3.47 -39.84
CA VAL A 754 -21.93 -4.72 -40.47
C VAL A 754 -23.29 -4.49 -41.16
N THR A 755 -23.56 -5.24 -42.21
CA THR A 755 -24.79 -5.14 -43.03
C THR A 755 -25.28 -6.53 -43.39
N GLY A 756 -26.45 -6.57 -44.07
CA GLY A 756 -26.99 -7.81 -44.64
C GLY A 756 -27.22 -8.90 -43.63
N VAL A 757 -26.85 -10.11 -43.97
CA VAL A 757 -27.07 -11.32 -43.15
C VAL A 757 -26.38 -11.31 -41.79
N ALA A 758 -25.29 -10.53 -41.65
CA ALA A 758 -24.60 -10.38 -40.35
C ALA A 758 -25.49 -9.67 -39.32
N LEU A 759 -26.51 -8.92 -39.71
CA LEU A 759 -27.44 -8.28 -38.81
C LEU A 759 -28.50 -9.21 -38.22
N THR A 760 -28.75 -10.38 -38.83
CA THR A 760 -29.86 -11.26 -38.49
C THR A 760 -29.48 -12.66 -38.08
N ASN A 761 -28.25 -13.10 -38.34
CA ASN A 761 -27.82 -14.48 -38.19
C ASN A 761 -26.87 -14.73 -37.00
N GLY A 762 -26.69 -13.75 -36.14
CA GLY A 762 -25.93 -13.93 -34.92
C GLY A 762 -26.71 -14.62 -33.79
N MET A 763 -26.02 -15.05 -32.76
CA MET A 763 -26.63 -15.65 -31.59
C MET A 763 -27.44 -14.63 -30.80
N SER A 764 -28.58 -15.08 -30.28
CA SER A 764 -29.38 -14.28 -29.34
C SER A 764 -28.66 -14.11 -27.99
N ALA A 765 -29.07 -13.12 -27.23
CA ALA A 765 -28.54 -12.92 -25.86
C ALA A 765 -28.73 -14.15 -24.96
N THR A 766 -29.83 -14.91 -25.14
CA THR A 766 -30.11 -16.15 -24.40
C THR A 766 -29.08 -17.24 -24.72
N GLU A 767 -28.76 -17.42 -26.01
CA GLU A 767 -27.78 -18.41 -26.45
C GLU A 767 -26.37 -18.02 -25.99
N LEU A 768 -25.99 -16.75 -26.09
CA LEU A 768 -24.73 -16.25 -25.58
C LEU A 768 -24.60 -16.44 -24.06
N SER A 769 -25.68 -16.24 -23.32
CA SER A 769 -25.70 -16.46 -21.86
C SER A 769 -25.56 -17.93 -21.50
N ALA A 770 -26.04 -18.87 -22.30
CA ALA A 770 -25.88 -20.30 -22.09
C ALA A 770 -24.39 -20.73 -22.15
N LEU A 771 -23.58 -20.07 -22.97
CA LEU A 771 -22.14 -20.31 -23.05
C LEU A 771 -21.39 -19.91 -21.77
N ALA A 772 -21.94 -18.98 -20.99
CA ALA A 772 -21.24 -18.45 -19.81
C ALA A 772 -20.93 -19.54 -18.80
N THR A 773 -21.79 -20.54 -18.65
CA THR A 773 -21.59 -21.65 -17.72
C THR A 773 -20.36 -22.49 -18.10
N ASP A 774 -20.25 -22.86 -19.36
CA ASP A 774 -19.14 -23.70 -19.85
C ASP A 774 -17.82 -22.94 -19.82
N ILE A 775 -17.84 -21.66 -20.22
CA ILE A 775 -16.64 -20.83 -20.16
C ILE A 775 -16.18 -20.62 -18.71
N THR A 776 -17.10 -20.30 -17.81
CA THR A 776 -16.78 -20.08 -16.38
C THR A 776 -16.23 -21.34 -15.74
N ALA A 777 -16.68 -22.52 -16.12
CA ALA A 777 -16.13 -23.78 -15.62
C ALA A 777 -14.63 -23.97 -15.96
N ALA A 778 -14.20 -23.51 -17.12
CA ALA A 778 -12.81 -23.59 -17.57
C ALA A 778 -11.98 -22.34 -17.23
N MET A 779 -12.62 -21.19 -17.14
CA MET A 779 -12.02 -19.87 -16.92
C MET A 779 -12.81 -19.10 -15.84
N PRO A 780 -12.53 -19.31 -14.56
CA PRO A 780 -13.37 -18.87 -13.42
C PRO A 780 -13.57 -17.35 -13.27
N LEU A 781 -12.71 -16.53 -13.85
CA LEU A 781 -12.83 -15.07 -13.81
C LEU A 781 -13.58 -14.50 -15.03
N PHE A 782 -14.25 -15.34 -15.81
CA PHE A 782 -15.00 -14.90 -16.98
C PHE A 782 -16.15 -13.96 -16.59
N ASP A 783 -16.18 -12.78 -17.21
CA ASP A 783 -17.27 -11.83 -17.04
C ASP A 783 -18.37 -12.08 -18.08
N ALA A 784 -19.40 -12.82 -17.68
CA ALA A 784 -20.52 -13.17 -18.53
C ALA A 784 -21.32 -11.93 -19.04
N THR A 785 -21.26 -10.81 -18.35
CA THR A 785 -21.95 -9.57 -18.78
C THR A 785 -21.40 -9.03 -20.09
N LYS A 786 -20.18 -9.38 -20.45
CA LYS A 786 -19.55 -9.01 -21.73
C LYS A 786 -20.19 -9.67 -22.94
N LEU A 787 -20.92 -10.76 -22.75
CA LEU A 787 -21.68 -11.40 -23.83
C LEU A 787 -22.95 -10.62 -24.21
N THR A 788 -23.45 -9.78 -23.33
CA THR A 788 -24.70 -9.04 -23.52
C THR A 788 -24.52 -7.66 -24.15
N VAL A 789 -23.29 -7.26 -24.38
CA VAL A 789 -22.92 -5.98 -24.99
C VAL A 789 -21.96 -6.18 -26.17
N ASP A 790 -21.79 -5.14 -27.00
CA ASP A 790 -20.78 -5.10 -28.08
C ASP A 790 -19.44 -4.47 -27.59
N GLN A 791 -18.51 -4.30 -28.51
CA GLN A 791 -17.20 -3.70 -28.22
C GLN A 791 -17.30 -2.27 -27.66
N LYS A 792 -18.38 -1.55 -27.94
CA LYS A 792 -18.62 -0.19 -27.46
C LYS A 792 -19.58 -0.10 -26.28
N GLY A 793 -20.04 -1.25 -25.78
CA GLY A 793 -20.96 -1.33 -24.65
C GLY A 793 -22.45 -1.23 -25.05
N ASN A 794 -22.77 -1.21 -26.32
CA ASN A 794 -24.18 -1.23 -26.78
C ASN A 794 -24.80 -2.59 -26.47
N SER A 795 -26.05 -2.58 -26.00
CA SER A 795 -26.77 -3.81 -25.68
C SER A 795 -27.00 -4.71 -26.92
N ARG A 796 -26.73 -6.01 -26.73
CA ARG A 796 -27.13 -7.06 -27.70
C ARG A 796 -28.56 -7.59 -27.47
N GLU A 797 -29.23 -7.11 -26.41
CA GLU A 797 -30.61 -7.55 -26.14
C GLU A 797 -31.53 -7.29 -27.31
N GLY A 798 -32.26 -8.32 -27.76
CA GLY A 798 -33.12 -8.27 -28.92
C GLY A 798 -32.42 -8.15 -30.27
N LYS A 799 -31.09 -8.24 -30.31
CA LYS A 799 -30.27 -8.18 -31.51
C LYS A 799 -29.57 -9.51 -31.76
N THR A 800 -29.56 -9.97 -33.00
CA THR A 800 -28.87 -11.16 -33.49
C THR A 800 -27.73 -10.76 -34.44
N ILE A 801 -26.94 -9.78 -34.06
CA ILE A 801 -25.88 -9.21 -34.89
C ILE A 801 -24.55 -9.90 -34.59
N MET A 802 -23.85 -10.32 -35.61
CA MET A 802 -22.50 -10.91 -35.54
C MET A 802 -21.41 -9.83 -35.41
N GLY A 803 -20.26 -10.25 -34.94
CA GLY A 803 -19.09 -9.40 -34.91
C GLY A 803 -18.95 -8.55 -33.64
N ALA A 804 -17.93 -7.71 -33.63
CA ALA A 804 -17.53 -6.90 -32.48
C ALA A 804 -18.45 -5.73 -32.17
N TYR A 805 -19.20 -5.24 -33.17
CA TYR A 805 -20.04 -4.05 -33.06
C TYR A 805 -21.47 -4.28 -33.61
N VAL A 806 -22.47 -3.95 -32.83
CA VAL A 806 -23.87 -4.14 -33.18
C VAL A 806 -24.60 -2.84 -33.58
N GLY A 807 -23.88 -1.74 -33.67
CA GLY A 807 -24.46 -0.43 -33.99
C GLY A 807 -25.13 0.25 -32.76
N GLU A 808 -25.46 1.52 -32.93
CA GLU A 808 -26.17 2.31 -31.92
C GLU A 808 -27.65 1.96 -31.87
#